data_c41259bdd45bd4e8747570cc2982dca3
#
_entry.id   c41259bdd45bd4e8747570cc2982dca3
#
_cell.length_a   1.000
_cell.length_b   1.000
_cell.length_c   1.000
_cell.angle_alpha   90.00
_cell.angle_beta   90.00
_cell.angle_gamma   90.00
#
_symmetry.space_group_name_H-M   'P 1'
#
loop_
_entity.id
_entity.type
_entity.pdbx_description
1 polymer ?
#
loop_
_entity_poly.entity_id
_entity_poly.type
_entity_poly.pdbx_seq_one_letter_code
_entity_poly.pdbx_strand_id
1 'polypeptide(L)'
;MISLLRRLINSKVGLTISFLALFGFALIGLGGGGIFSGSDTGGGATRDDVVTVGKYRVGSAELRAKIESDYNNYRQQQPSLTLTQYVTAGGMDQIYDQLVDGLALEQFAAQQKMAVSDAYVQSLIKASPGFQDASGKFNQRIFDQYLATTRTTLAQLTRQVTQGALAKQLIIPTIGASQVPGKLALPYASLLLERRDGQIGLIPASAMRPGPAPTEADLAAFYKRNTTRYIVPERRAVRYAIITPEQVKAEATPTEQEIAATYNADRARYLPTEKRTLVQVLVTDQAGATALAAKVKGGTSLEAAAQGAGLSAATIKDVEKAGYAAQGSAALADAAFAAAKGGIVGPVRTPLGYAVARVDAITQVAGKSLEQARPEIVTALSATKTQVAMSKLHDAIDDAISGKASFGDVVTRYKLTPITTAPLLATGANPDDAKAQPDPKLVPIIQAAFGMDPAEGPQMAPVGQDGSFALIAIDKVTAAAPRPMAQMHDVLVKDFIADRNLREARRIADAVSAQLAKGVPFAQALSATGLSLKPAQTVSAARAQLIQRPNAPPPPPPLVQMFKMNERTAKVMETPDHAAYLILWVSKITPGDATSRQGVIDGIRSDLSATMGRDYVEQFAKAVRAAVGVTKNDKNVAALRAALSGQATPDQP
;
A
#
# COMPACT_ATOMS: atom_id res chain seq x y z
N MET A 1 7.16 -8.00 -11.70
CA MET A 1 6.71 -6.96 -10.75
C MET A 1 6.88 -5.54 -11.29
N ILE A 2 8.06 -5.14 -11.76
CA ILE A 2 8.32 -3.79 -12.35
C ILE A 2 7.41 -3.46 -13.53
N SER A 3 7.09 -4.43 -14.38
CA SER A 3 6.15 -4.25 -15.49
C SER A 3 4.69 -4.03 -15.05
N LEU A 4 4.31 -4.55 -13.88
CA LEU A 4 2.99 -4.39 -13.28
C LEU A 4 2.84 -2.99 -12.66
N LEU A 5 3.88 -2.51 -11.97
CA LEU A 5 3.93 -1.15 -11.41
C LEU A 5 3.93 -0.10 -12.54
N ARG A 6 4.73 -0.31 -13.60
CA ARG A 6 4.76 0.57 -14.78
C ARG A 6 3.44 0.57 -15.54
N ARG A 7 2.72 -0.57 -15.57
CA ARG A 7 1.36 -0.65 -16.11
C ARG A 7 0.32 0.00 -15.20
N LEU A 8 0.50 -0.05 -13.87
CA LEU A 8 -0.40 0.61 -12.91
C LEU A 8 -0.25 2.14 -12.98
N ILE A 9 0.98 2.65 -13.03
CA ILE A 9 1.27 4.09 -13.14
C ILE A 9 0.85 4.64 -14.51
N ASN A 10 1.02 3.87 -15.59
CA ASN A 10 0.60 4.24 -16.95
C ASN A 10 -0.79 3.70 -17.33
N SER A 11 -1.52 3.03 -16.44
CA SER A 11 -2.89 2.61 -16.70
C SER A 11 -3.84 3.79 -16.57
N LYS A 12 -4.97 3.73 -17.30
CA LYS A 12 -6.06 4.72 -17.17
C LYS A 12 -6.55 4.86 -15.73
N VAL A 13 -6.41 3.82 -14.90
CA VAL A 13 -6.73 3.80 -13.46
C VAL A 13 -5.65 4.52 -12.64
N GLY A 14 -4.36 4.31 -12.92
CA GLY A 14 -3.27 5.06 -12.29
C GLY A 14 -3.30 6.54 -12.65
N LEU A 15 -3.61 6.86 -13.90
CA LEU A 15 -3.80 8.24 -14.38
C LEU A 15 -5.09 8.88 -13.82
N THR A 16 -6.17 8.12 -13.64
CA THR A 16 -7.40 8.63 -13.01
C THR A 16 -7.20 8.82 -11.50
N ILE A 17 -6.44 7.94 -10.85
CA ILE A 17 -6.01 8.10 -9.45
C ILE A 17 -5.06 9.28 -9.32
N SER A 18 -4.13 9.48 -10.26
CA SER A 18 -3.24 10.66 -10.30
C SER A 18 -4.00 11.96 -10.56
N PHE A 19 -5.07 11.92 -11.38
CA PHE A 19 -5.92 13.09 -11.64
C PHE A 19 -6.91 13.35 -10.50
N LEU A 20 -7.45 12.31 -9.86
CA LEU A 20 -8.17 12.39 -8.59
C LEU A 20 -7.22 12.76 -7.44
N ALA A 21 -5.95 12.37 -7.49
CA ALA A 21 -4.93 12.84 -6.56
C ALA A 21 -4.59 14.31 -6.79
N LEU A 22 -4.45 14.81 -8.02
CA LEU A 22 -4.34 16.24 -8.29
C LEU A 22 -5.60 17.02 -7.84
N PHE A 23 -6.79 16.44 -7.98
CA PHE A 23 -8.05 17.00 -7.48
C PHE A 23 -8.38 16.67 -6.03
N GLY A 24 -8.00 15.48 -5.56
CA GLY A 24 -8.20 15.03 -4.17
C GLY A 24 -7.11 15.53 -3.22
N PHE A 25 -5.90 15.79 -3.71
CA PHE A 25 -4.80 16.33 -2.90
C PHE A 25 -5.03 17.78 -2.45
N ALA A 26 -5.85 18.55 -3.16
CA ALA A 26 -6.35 19.81 -2.60
C ALA A 26 -7.28 19.62 -1.39
N LEU A 27 -7.78 18.39 -1.13
CA LEU A 27 -8.73 18.08 -0.05
C LEU A 27 -8.34 16.90 0.83
N ILE A 28 -7.42 15.99 0.40
CA ILE A 28 -7.05 14.76 1.14
C ILE A 28 -5.55 14.72 1.47
N GLY A 29 -4.71 15.58 0.89
CA GLY A 29 -3.29 15.72 1.23
C GLY A 29 -3.01 16.36 2.60
N LEU A 30 -3.92 16.22 3.54
CA LEU A 30 -3.91 16.84 4.87
C LEU A 30 -3.30 15.93 5.95
N GLY A 31 -2.65 14.84 5.58
CA GLY A 31 -1.99 13.93 6.53
C GLY A 31 -0.47 14.00 6.48
N GLY A 32 0.11 15.19 6.56
CA GLY A 32 1.58 15.27 6.60
C GLY A 32 2.03 16.68 6.96
N GLY A 33 2.65 16.79 8.12
CA GLY A 33 3.06 18.02 8.83
C GLY A 33 3.53 19.17 7.95
N GLY A 34 3.01 20.32 8.25
CA GLY A 34 3.33 21.57 7.59
C GLY A 34 4.83 21.89 7.64
N ILE A 35 5.39 22.08 6.47
CA ILE A 35 6.59 22.90 6.31
C ILE A 35 6.40 23.69 5.01
N PHE A 36 5.52 24.66 5.01
CA PHE A 36 5.68 25.85 4.17
C PHE A 36 6.20 26.98 5.06
N SER A 37 7.46 26.89 5.44
CA SER A 37 8.23 28.00 5.91
C SER A 37 8.96 28.57 4.71
N GLY A 38 8.22 29.26 3.83
CA GLY A 38 8.83 30.13 2.85
C GLY A 38 9.53 31.25 3.62
N SER A 39 10.80 31.10 3.92
CA SER A 39 11.65 32.22 4.31
C SER A 39 11.80 33.12 3.09
N ASP A 40 11.07 34.22 3.08
CA ASP A 40 11.30 35.37 2.23
C ASP A 40 12.64 36.00 2.66
N THR A 41 13.74 35.44 2.17
CA THR A 41 15.08 36.01 2.34
C THR A 41 15.73 36.05 0.98
N GLY A 42 15.78 37.27 0.42
CA GLY A 42 16.66 37.62 -0.69
C GLY A 42 18.12 37.31 -0.34
N GLY A 43 18.58 36.16 -0.78
CA GLY A 43 19.95 35.68 -0.63
C GLY A 43 20.24 34.62 -1.68
N GLY A 44 21.46 34.58 -2.20
CA GLY A 44 21.89 33.70 -3.27
C GLY A 44 21.53 32.21 -3.09
N ALA A 45 21.51 31.45 -4.18
CA ALA A 45 21.16 30.02 -4.18
C ALA A 45 21.87 29.28 -3.05
N THR A 46 21.10 28.61 -2.18
CA THR A 46 21.68 27.73 -1.17
C THR A 46 22.22 26.48 -1.86
N ARG A 47 23.26 25.84 -1.29
CA ARG A 47 23.88 24.64 -1.86
C ARG A 47 22.92 23.45 -2.02
N ASP A 48 21.73 23.51 -1.43
CA ASP A 48 20.79 22.39 -1.29
C ASP A 48 19.47 22.55 -2.08
N ASP A 49 19.28 23.64 -2.84
CA ASP A 49 18.06 23.85 -3.62
C ASP A 49 17.95 22.82 -4.76
N VAL A 50 16.82 22.12 -4.88
CA VAL A 50 16.50 21.17 -5.97
C VAL A 50 15.79 21.85 -7.12
N VAL A 51 15.02 22.91 -6.84
CA VAL A 51 14.33 23.72 -7.86
C VAL A 51 14.06 25.14 -7.34
N THR A 52 14.10 26.10 -8.24
CA THR A 52 13.62 27.47 -8.04
C THR A 52 12.42 27.71 -8.95
N VAL A 53 11.31 28.21 -8.40
CA VAL A 53 10.08 28.51 -9.13
C VAL A 53 9.72 29.97 -8.87
N GLY A 54 10.07 30.86 -9.80
CA GLY A 54 9.93 32.29 -9.59
C GLY A 54 10.66 32.76 -8.32
N LYS A 55 9.92 33.15 -7.28
CA LYS A 55 10.45 33.59 -5.99
C LYS A 55 10.67 32.43 -4.99
N TYR A 56 10.05 31.29 -5.22
CA TYR A 56 10.11 30.15 -4.30
C TYR A 56 11.33 29.27 -4.57
N ARG A 57 11.91 28.76 -3.50
CA ARG A 57 13.01 27.80 -3.54
C ARG A 57 12.60 26.57 -2.76
N VAL A 58 12.89 25.42 -3.31
CA VAL A 58 12.61 24.11 -2.69
C VAL A 58 13.94 23.42 -2.45
N GLY A 59 14.21 23.10 -1.19
CA GLY A 59 15.40 22.34 -0.79
C GLY A 59 15.19 20.83 -0.86
N SER A 60 16.29 20.07 -0.81
CA SER A 60 16.27 18.60 -0.82
C SER A 60 15.46 18.01 0.33
N ALA A 61 15.52 18.62 1.52
CA ALA A 61 14.78 18.15 2.70
C ALA A 61 13.27 18.25 2.52
N GLU A 62 12.77 19.34 1.92
CA GLU A 62 11.34 19.54 1.66
C GLU A 62 10.81 18.54 0.63
N LEU A 63 11.55 18.36 -0.48
CA LEU A 63 11.18 17.39 -1.51
C LEU A 63 11.21 15.97 -0.94
N ARG A 64 12.23 15.62 -0.14
CA ARG A 64 12.32 14.33 0.55
C ARG A 64 11.11 14.07 1.43
N ALA A 65 10.73 15.01 2.29
CA ALA A 65 9.59 14.86 3.19
C ALA A 65 8.28 14.60 2.43
N LYS A 66 8.09 15.27 1.28
CA LYS A 66 6.92 15.02 0.42
C LYS A 66 6.94 13.63 -0.23
N ILE A 67 8.11 13.18 -0.73
CA ILE A 67 8.30 11.84 -1.31
C ILE A 67 8.01 10.77 -0.25
N GLU A 68 8.56 10.91 0.96
CA GLU A 68 8.36 9.95 2.05
C GLU A 68 6.90 9.91 2.52
N SER A 69 6.22 11.06 2.57
CA SER A 69 4.79 11.13 2.89
C SER A 69 3.94 10.40 1.86
N ASP A 70 4.18 10.62 0.56
CA ASP A 70 3.45 9.96 -0.51
C ASP A 70 3.74 8.44 -0.55
N TYR A 71 5.01 8.06 -0.40
CA TYR A 71 5.41 6.65 -0.26
C TYR A 71 4.67 5.96 0.89
N ASN A 72 4.57 6.60 2.07
CA ASN A 72 3.87 6.03 3.21
C ASN A 72 2.38 5.81 2.94
N ASN A 73 1.73 6.71 2.18
CA ASN A 73 0.34 6.53 1.74
C ASN A 73 0.19 5.34 0.79
N TYR A 74 1.11 5.18 -0.19
CA TYR A 74 1.12 4.01 -1.07
C TYR A 74 1.38 2.71 -0.31
N ARG A 75 2.28 2.73 0.68
CA ARG A 75 2.60 1.56 1.51
C ARG A 75 1.42 1.06 2.34
N GLN A 76 0.49 1.92 2.73
CA GLN A 76 -0.75 1.49 3.39
C GLN A 76 -1.60 0.57 2.51
N GLN A 77 -1.57 0.79 1.19
CA GLN A 77 -2.30 -0.03 0.21
C GLN A 77 -1.46 -1.21 -0.32
N GLN A 78 -0.14 -1.10 -0.28
CA GLN A 78 0.83 -2.10 -0.74
C GLN A 78 1.97 -2.26 0.27
N PRO A 79 1.78 -3.03 1.35
CA PRO A 79 2.76 -3.15 2.44
C PRO A 79 4.16 -3.66 2.02
N SER A 80 4.25 -4.41 0.92
CA SER A 80 5.50 -4.94 0.38
C SER A 80 6.29 -3.95 -0.50
N LEU A 81 5.77 -2.76 -0.77
CA LEU A 81 6.45 -1.76 -1.58
C LEU A 81 7.61 -1.15 -0.79
N THR A 82 8.82 -1.18 -1.35
CA THR A 82 9.99 -0.50 -0.78
C THR A 82 10.16 0.90 -1.35
N LEU A 83 10.83 1.80 -0.59
CA LEU A 83 11.10 3.16 -1.05
C LEU A 83 11.92 3.17 -2.36
N THR A 84 12.92 2.29 -2.46
CA THR A 84 13.72 2.10 -3.67
C THR A 84 12.85 1.73 -4.88
N GLN A 85 11.92 0.80 -4.72
CA GLN A 85 10.98 0.41 -5.78
C GLN A 85 10.06 1.57 -6.18
N TYR A 86 9.55 2.32 -5.20
CA TYR A 86 8.71 3.50 -5.44
C TYR A 86 9.46 4.58 -6.25
N VAL A 87 10.69 4.92 -5.85
CA VAL A 87 11.54 5.91 -6.54
C VAL A 87 11.90 5.43 -7.96
N THR A 88 12.30 4.17 -8.12
CA THR A 88 12.66 3.58 -9.42
C THR A 88 11.45 3.50 -10.37
N ALA A 89 10.24 3.36 -9.83
CA ALA A 89 9.00 3.36 -10.61
C ALA A 89 8.56 4.78 -11.07
N GLY A 90 9.29 5.84 -10.67
CA GLY A 90 9.01 7.22 -11.05
C GLY A 90 8.22 8.04 -10.02
N GLY A 91 7.98 7.52 -8.83
CA GLY A 91 7.24 8.22 -7.77
C GLY A 91 7.90 9.54 -7.38
N MET A 92 9.24 9.59 -7.30
CA MET A 92 9.97 10.83 -7.05
C MET A 92 9.72 11.89 -8.14
N ASP A 93 9.74 11.51 -9.42
CA ASP A 93 9.52 12.45 -10.53
C ASP A 93 8.10 13.01 -10.51
N GLN A 94 7.13 12.15 -10.21
CA GLN A 94 5.74 12.56 -10.10
C GLN A 94 5.55 13.59 -8.98
N ILE A 95 6.10 13.36 -7.78
CA ILE A 95 6.02 14.31 -6.67
C ILE A 95 6.75 15.61 -6.97
N TYR A 96 7.94 15.51 -7.61
CA TYR A 96 8.69 16.69 -8.07
C TYR A 96 7.85 17.55 -9.02
N ASP A 97 7.27 16.94 -10.06
CA ASP A 97 6.46 17.66 -11.05
C ASP A 97 5.21 18.28 -10.42
N GLN A 98 4.50 17.55 -9.54
CA GLN A 98 3.34 18.08 -8.81
C GLN A 98 3.69 19.29 -7.95
N LEU A 99 4.82 19.23 -7.24
CA LEU A 99 5.28 20.33 -6.39
C LEU A 99 5.62 21.57 -7.24
N VAL A 100 6.35 21.36 -8.33
CA VAL A 100 6.74 22.45 -9.25
C VAL A 100 5.53 23.06 -9.92
N ASP A 101 4.57 22.26 -10.40
CA ASP A 101 3.34 22.76 -11.01
C ASP A 101 2.47 23.54 -10.03
N GLY A 102 2.34 23.03 -8.79
CA GLY A 102 1.60 23.72 -7.73
C GLY A 102 2.17 25.11 -7.44
N LEU A 103 3.49 25.19 -7.24
CA LEU A 103 4.19 26.46 -6.99
C LEU A 103 4.16 27.41 -8.20
N ALA A 104 4.27 26.86 -9.42
CA ALA A 104 4.22 27.65 -10.63
C ALA A 104 2.82 28.27 -10.85
N LEU A 105 1.75 27.48 -10.64
CA LEU A 105 0.38 27.97 -10.72
C LEU A 105 0.10 29.04 -9.66
N GLU A 106 0.57 28.86 -8.42
CA GLU A 106 0.45 29.85 -7.35
C GLU A 106 1.14 31.17 -7.73
N GLN A 107 2.40 31.07 -8.17
CA GLN A 107 3.18 32.26 -8.56
C GLN A 107 2.57 32.95 -9.77
N PHE A 108 2.05 32.20 -10.74
CA PHE A 108 1.34 32.75 -11.91
C PHE A 108 0.05 33.45 -11.48
N ALA A 109 -0.76 32.84 -10.62
CA ALA A 109 -1.96 33.46 -10.09
C ALA A 109 -1.64 34.79 -9.37
N ALA A 110 -0.57 34.82 -8.57
CA ALA A 110 -0.12 36.04 -7.90
C ALA A 110 0.33 37.13 -8.90
N GLN A 111 1.07 36.76 -9.96
CA GLN A 111 1.45 37.69 -11.04
C GLN A 111 0.24 38.26 -11.76
N GLN A 112 -0.80 37.46 -11.95
CA GLN A 112 -2.07 37.88 -12.56
C GLN A 112 -3.02 38.60 -11.57
N LYS A 113 -2.57 38.85 -10.33
CA LYS A 113 -3.37 39.48 -9.26
C LYS A 113 -4.69 38.73 -8.98
N MET A 114 -4.70 37.42 -9.16
CA MET A 114 -5.85 36.59 -8.81
C MET A 114 -5.98 36.50 -7.29
N ALA A 115 -7.19 36.58 -6.79
CA ALA A 115 -7.50 36.45 -5.38
C ALA A 115 -8.75 35.59 -5.17
N VAL A 116 -8.78 34.93 -4.03
CA VAL A 116 -9.92 34.15 -3.55
C VAL A 116 -10.41 34.79 -2.26
N SER A 117 -11.71 35.00 -2.12
CA SER A 117 -12.24 35.61 -0.90
C SER A 117 -12.14 34.65 0.30
N ASP A 118 -11.89 35.20 1.49
CA ASP A 118 -11.85 34.43 2.73
C ASP A 118 -13.15 33.66 2.99
N ALA A 119 -14.30 34.26 2.65
CA ALA A 119 -15.61 33.62 2.80
C ALA A 119 -15.71 32.36 1.93
N TYR A 120 -15.18 32.38 0.71
CA TYR A 120 -15.15 31.20 -0.17
C TYR A 120 -14.20 30.13 0.36
N VAL A 121 -13.00 30.51 0.82
CA VAL A 121 -12.05 29.58 1.45
C VAL A 121 -12.67 28.91 2.67
N GLN A 122 -13.33 29.67 3.55
CA GLN A 122 -14.05 29.11 4.70
C GLN A 122 -15.17 28.15 4.29
N SER A 123 -15.89 28.47 3.20
CA SER A 123 -16.94 27.58 2.69
C SER A 123 -16.36 26.25 2.19
N LEU A 124 -15.20 26.27 1.52
CA LEU A 124 -14.49 25.06 1.07
C LEU A 124 -14.02 24.21 2.25
N ILE A 125 -13.48 24.84 3.31
CA ILE A 125 -13.08 24.12 4.53
C ILE A 125 -14.31 23.45 5.17
N LYS A 126 -15.42 24.19 5.33
CA LYS A 126 -16.65 23.64 5.92
C LYS A 126 -17.31 22.56 5.07
N ALA A 127 -17.18 22.63 3.76
CA ALA A 127 -17.71 21.64 2.82
C ALA A 127 -16.85 20.36 2.70
N SER A 128 -15.66 20.35 3.30
CA SER A 128 -14.77 19.17 3.25
C SER A 128 -15.37 18.01 4.05
N PRO A 129 -15.56 16.80 3.43
CA PRO A 129 -16.12 15.64 4.10
C PRO A 129 -15.35 15.21 5.35
N GLY A 130 -14.01 15.44 5.38
CA GLY A 130 -13.15 15.12 6.52
C GLY A 130 -13.43 15.97 7.77
N PHE A 131 -14.20 17.06 7.64
CA PHE A 131 -14.58 17.96 8.75
C PHE A 131 -16.08 17.95 9.03
N GLN A 132 -16.80 16.98 8.45
CA GLN A 132 -18.25 16.83 8.63
C GLN A 132 -18.58 15.69 9.59
N ASP A 133 -19.72 15.82 10.26
CA ASP A 133 -20.29 14.75 11.06
C ASP A 133 -21.11 13.77 10.17
N ALA A 134 -21.68 12.74 10.78
CA ALA A 134 -22.52 11.76 10.09
C ALA A 134 -23.76 12.35 9.40
N SER A 135 -24.15 13.60 9.75
CA SER A 135 -25.27 14.31 9.09
C SER A 135 -24.82 15.20 7.91
N GLY A 136 -23.53 15.20 7.58
CA GLY A 136 -22.95 16.02 6.51
C GLY A 136 -22.75 17.50 6.90
N LYS A 137 -22.85 17.83 8.20
CA LYS A 137 -22.62 19.19 8.71
C LYS A 137 -21.20 19.35 9.24
N PHE A 138 -20.62 20.54 9.05
CA PHE A 138 -19.31 20.87 9.60
C PHE A 138 -19.28 20.68 11.12
N ASN A 139 -18.24 19.99 11.61
CA ASN A 139 -18.04 19.69 13.02
C ASN A 139 -16.73 20.31 13.52
N GLN A 140 -16.85 21.34 14.35
CA GLN A 140 -15.70 22.07 14.89
C GLN A 140 -14.74 21.15 15.66
N ARG A 141 -15.23 20.19 16.43
CA ARG A 141 -14.39 19.27 17.20
C ARG A 141 -13.54 18.37 16.30
N ILE A 142 -14.12 17.83 15.20
CA ILE A 142 -13.37 17.04 14.21
C ILE A 142 -12.29 17.91 13.58
N PHE A 143 -12.63 19.14 13.24
CA PHE A 143 -11.69 20.10 12.66
C PHE A 143 -10.54 20.45 13.61
N ASP A 144 -10.83 20.75 14.89
CA ASP A 144 -9.80 21.08 15.88
C ASP A 144 -8.90 19.87 16.19
N GLN A 145 -9.49 18.67 16.28
CA GLN A 145 -8.74 17.43 16.44
C GLN A 145 -7.81 17.17 15.24
N TYR A 146 -8.28 17.45 14.04
CA TYR A 146 -7.46 17.36 12.83
C TYR A 146 -6.24 18.31 12.93
N LEU A 147 -6.45 19.60 13.22
CA LEU A 147 -5.37 20.58 13.36
C LEU A 147 -4.34 20.14 14.42
N ALA A 148 -4.82 19.63 15.56
CA ALA A 148 -3.95 19.12 16.63
C ALA A 148 -3.14 17.89 16.21
N THR A 149 -3.79 16.90 15.56
CA THR A 149 -3.15 15.66 15.14
C THR A 149 -2.11 15.89 14.04
N THR A 150 -2.43 16.76 13.08
CA THR A 150 -1.53 17.09 11.96
C THR A 150 -0.52 18.18 12.30
N ARG A 151 -0.61 18.78 13.50
CA ARG A 151 0.20 19.94 13.91
C ARG A 151 0.15 21.09 12.90
N THR A 152 -1.00 21.26 12.24
CA THR A 152 -1.23 22.31 11.24
C THR A 152 -1.98 23.47 11.86
N THR A 153 -1.54 24.70 11.60
CA THR A 153 -2.27 25.89 12.05
C THR A 153 -3.41 26.25 11.12
N LEU A 154 -4.44 26.94 11.62
CA LEU A 154 -5.54 27.45 10.79
C LEU A 154 -5.02 28.31 9.62
N ALA A 155 -4.01 29.15 9.86
CA ALA A 155 -3.41 29.98 8.82
C ALA A 155 -2.72 29.16 7.72
N GLN A 156 -2.06 28.06 8.08
CA GLN A 156 -1.46 27.14 7.10
C GLN A 156 -2.53 26.43 6.28
N LEU A 157 -3.57 25.90 6.93
CA LEU A 157 -4.67 25.25 6.23
C LEU A 157 -5.41 26.22 5.30
N THR A 158 -5.69 27.44 5.76
CA THR A 158 -6.31 28.50 4.94
C THR A 158 -5.47 28.79 3.69
N ARG A 159 -4.14 28.93 3.82
CA ARG A 159 -3.25 29.13 2.67
C ARG A 159 -3.31 27.95 1.70
N GLN A 160 -3.25 26.70 2.18
CA GLN A 160 -3.35 25.51 1.32
C GLN A 160 -4.67 25.47 0.54
N VAL A 161 -5.78 25.75 1.20
CA VAL A 161 -7.11 25.78 0.55
C VAL A 161 -7.19 26.93 -0.46
N THR A 162 -6.61 28.09 -0.16
CA THR A 162 -6.52 29.23 -1.10
C THR A 162 -5.72 28.87 -2.34
N GLN A 163 -4.54 28.24 -2.17
CA GLN A 163 -3.70 27.77 -3.28
C GLN A 163 -4.44 26.76 -4.16
N GLY A 164 -5.10 25.77 -3.55
CA GLY A 164 -5.92 24.81 -4.27
C GLY A 164 -7.11 25.45 -5.00
N ALA A 165 -7.73 26.47 -4.44
CA ALA A 165 -8.82 27.21 -5.07
C ALA A 165 -8.32 28.02 -6.28
N LEU A 166 -7.19 28.72 -6.16
CA LEU A 166 -6.55 29.44 -7.28
C LEU A 166 -6.15 28.48 -8.40
N ALA A 167 -5.51 27.36 -8.10
CA ALA A 167 -5.15 26.34 -9.09
C ALA A 167 -6.41 25.82 -9.82
N LYS A 168 -7.50 25.56 -9.11
CA LYS A 168 -8.77 25.17 -9.72
C LYS A 168 -9.34 26.25 -10.66
N GLN A 169 -9.28 27.50 -10.28
CA GLN A 169 -9.75 28.60 -11.14
C GLN A 169 -8.97 28.71 -12.45
N LEU A 170 -7.69 28.34 -12.46
CA LEU A 170 -6.86 28.30 -13.67
C LEU A 170 -7.10 27.03 -14.49
N ILE A 171 -7.25 25.89 -13.85
CA ILE A 171 -7.33 24.58 -14.51
C ILE A 171 -8.74 24.29 -15.06
N ILE A 172 -9.81 24.66 -14.34
CA ILE A 172 -11.19 24.34 -14.76
C ILE A 172 -11.53 24.93 -16.13
N PRO A 173 -11.24 26.21 -16.44
CA PRO A 173 -11.47 26.76 -17.77
C PRO A 173 -10.66 26.05 -18.85
N THR A 174 -9.42 25.66 -18.55
CA THR A 174 -8.53 24.94 -19.46
C THR A 174 -9.10 23.57 -19.84
N ILE A 175 -9.63 22.82 -18.86
CA ILE A 175 -10.34 21.56 -19.13
C ILE A 175 -11.65 21.82 -19.88
N GLY A 176 -12.42 22.84 -19.50
CA GLY A 176 -13.68 23.19 -20.12
C GLY A 176 -13.56 23.62 -21.60
N ALA A 177 -12.39 24.13 -22.01
CA ALA A 177 -12.10 24.47 -23.40
C ALA A 177 -11.96 23.23 -24.30
N SER A 178 -11.76 22.03 -23.73
CA SER A 178 -11.54 20.77 -24.46
C SER A 178 -12.86 20.11 -24.89
N GLN A 179 -13.69 20.79 -25.69
CA GLN A 179 -14.93 20.22 -26.20
C GLN A 179 -14.73 19.56 -27.57
N VAL A 180 -14.88 18.23 -27.61
CA VAL A 180 -14.81 17.46 -28.84
C VAL A 180 -16.14 17.53 -29.57
N PRO A 181 -16.17 18.00 -30.85
CA PRO A 181 -17.39 17.96 -31.68
C PRO A 181 -17.89 16.51 -31.87
N GLY A 182 -19.20 16.32 -31.86
CA GLY A 182 -19.81 15.00 -32.10
C GLY A 182 -19.37 14.32 -33.39
N LYS A 183 -19.09 15.11 -34.45
CA LYS A 183 -18.56 14.59 -35.71
C LYS A 183 -17.19 13.92 -35.59
N LEU A 184 -16.34 14.36 -34.66
CA LEU A 184 -15.06 13.71 -34.37
C LEU A 184 -15.20 12.46 -33.50
N ALA A 185 -16.22 12.41 -32.65
CA ALA A 185 -16.49 11.24 -31.80
C ALA A 185 -17.18 10.10 -32.59
N LEU A 186 -17.95 10.42 -33.64
CA LEU A 186 -18.74 9.45 -34.41
C LEU A 186 -17.93 8.28 -34.98
N PRO A 187 -16.76 8.47 -35.64
CA PRO A 187 -15.95 7.36 -36.14
C PRO A 187 -15.48 6.42 -35.03
N TYR A 188 -15.08 6.96 -33.87
CA TYR A 188 -14.65 6.15 -32.70
C TYR A 188 -15.82 5.42 -32.08
N ALA A 189 -16.98 6.05 -31.96
CA ALA A 189 -18.22 5.45 -31.49
C ALA A 189 -18.65 4.29 -32.40
N SER A 190 -18.60 4.50 -33.74
CA SER A 190 -18.87 3.45 -34.71
C SER A 190 -17.87 2.31 -34.62
N LEU A 191 -16.58 2.60 -34.45
CA LEU A 191 -15.55 1.58 -34.27
C LEU A 191 -15.82 0.69 -33.04
N LEU A 192 -16.35 1.21 -31.94
CA LEU A 192 -16.73 0.39 -30.76
C LEU A 192 -17.87 -0.58 -31.05
N LEU A 193 -18.73 -0.25 -32.00
CA LEU A 193 -19.84 -1.08 -32.43
C LEU A 193 -19.46 -2.09 -33.50
N GLU A 194 -18.21 -2.02 -34.05
CA GLU A 194 -17.70 -3.02 -34.98
C GLU A 194 -17.87 -4.42 -34.39
N ARG A 195 -18.51 -5.30 -35.16
CA ARG A 195 -18.76 -6.67 -34.76
C ARG A 195 -17.95 -7.63 -35.60
N ARG A 196 -17.39 -8.64 -34.95
CA ARG A 196 -16.68 -9.73 -35.60
C ARG A 196 -17.33 -11.05 -35.30
N ASP A 197 -17.68 -11.77 -36.35
CA ASP A 197 -18.21 -13.11 -36.32
C ASP A 197 -17.12 -14.07 -36.77
N GLY A 198 -17.01 -15.20 -36.10
CA GLY A 198 -15.96 -16.17 -36.42
C GLY A 198 -16.08 -17.44 -35.63
N GLN A 199 -15.05 -18.25 -35.70
CA GLN A 199 -14.97 -19.52 -34.99
C GLN A 199 -13.59 -19.72 -34.37
N ILE A 200 -13.57 -20.44 -33.26
CA ILE A 200 -12.34 -20.85 -32.56
C ILE A 200 -12.32 -22.37 -32.45
N GLY A 201 -11.33 -23.00 -33.07
CA GLY A 201 -11.06 -24.42 -32.92
C GLY A 201 -9.88 -24.67 -31.98
N LEU A 202 -9.88 -25.81 -31.30
CA LEU A 202 -8.80 -26.23 -30.40
C LEU A 202 -8.20 -27.52 -30.88
N ILE A 203 -6.87 -27.56 -31.01
CA ILE A 203 -6.09 -28.78 -31.30
C ILE A 203 -5.19 -29.03 -30.08
N PRO A 204 -5.62 -29.87 -29.14
CA PRO A 204 -4.82 -30.21 -27.97
C PRO A 204 -3.70 -31.20 -28.36
N ALA A 205 -2.51 -31.03 -27.76
CA ALA A 205 -1.40 -31.96 -27.94
C ALA A 205 -1.75 -33.39 -27.49
N SER A 206 -2.68 -33.53 -26.54
CA SER A 206 -3.17 -34.83 -26.07
C SER A 206 -4.02 -35.61 -27.10
N ALA A 207 -4.53 -34.96 -28.14
CA ALA A 207 -5.26 -35.63 -29.21
C ALA A 207 -4.35 -36.24 -30.30
N MET A 208 -3.05 -36.00 -30.20
CA MET A 208 -2.10 -36.55 -31.16
C MET A 208 -1.98 -38.06 -31.01
N ARG A 209 -1.83 -38.76 -32.16
CA ARG A 209 -1.62 -40.21 -32.15
C ARG A 209 -0.30 -40.53 -31.45
N PRO A 210 -0.26 -41.60 -30.63
CA PRO A 210 0.99 -42.03 -30.03
C PRO A 210 2.04 -42.32 -31.11
N GLY A 211 3.18 -41.69 -30.98
CA GLY A 211 4.34 -42.01 -31.83
C GLY A 211 5.24 -43.07 -31.17
N PRO A 212 6.32 -43.50 -31.83
CA PRO A 212 7.27 -44.44 -31.26
C PRO A 212 7.88 -43.91 -29.96
N ALA A 213 8.27 -44.79 -29.06
CA ALA A 213 9.02 -44.43 -27.87
C ALA A 213 10.33 -43.70 -28.28
N PRO A 214 10.73 -42.64 -27.54
CA PRO A 214 11.99 -41.96 -27.84
C PRO A 214 13.18 -42.88 -27.54
N THR A 215 14.20 -42.78 -28.37
CA THR A 215 15.49 -43.46 -28.14
C THR A 215 16.34 -42.64 -27.17
N GLU A 216 17.36 -43.26 -26.56
CA GLU A 216 18.32 -42.51 -25.71
C GLU A 216 19.01 -41.35 -26.46
N ALA A 217 19.27 -41.53 -27.76
CA ALA A 217 19.83 -40.49 -28.62
C ALA A 217 18.86 -39.29 -28.77
N ASP A 218 17.56 -39.57 -28.92
CA ASP A 218 16.52 -38.54 -28.98
C ASP A 218 16.43 -37.75 -27.67
N LEU A 219 16.46 -38.48 -26.54
CA LEU A 219 16.42 -37.85 -25.20
C LEU A 219 17.66 -37.00 -24.95
N ALA A 220 18.85 -37.47 -25.33
CA ALA A 220 20.09 -36.71 -25.19
C ALA A 220 20.06 -35.43 -26.05
N ALA A 221 19.61 -35.55 -27.30
CA ALA A 221 19.46 -34.39 -28.19
C ALA A 221 18.40 -33.39 -27.68
N PHE A 222 17.30 -33.89 -27.15
CA PHE A 222 16.25 -33.05 -26.54
C PHE A 222 16.76 -32.34 -25.29
N TYR A 223 17.40 -33.07 -24.37
CA TYR A 223 18.00 -32.49 -23.17
C TYR A 223 19.01 -31.40 -23.52
N LYS A 224 19.91 -31.63 -24.46
CA LYS A 224 20.91 -30.64 -24.89
C LYS A 224 20.28 -29.35 -25.41
N ARG A 225 19.17 -29.44 -26.16
CA ARG A 225 18.45 -28.26 -26.67
C ARG A 225 17.65 -27.53 -25.60
N ASN A 226 17.26 -28.22 -24.54
CA ASN A 226 16.38 -27.70 -23.48
C ASN A 226 17.07 -27.66 -22.11
N THR A 227 18.39 -27.63 -22.04
CA THR A 227 19.17 -27.71 -20.79
C THR A 227 18.73 -26.62 -19.78
N THR A 228 18.42 -25.41 -20.25
CA THR A 228 17.97 -24.30 -19.40
C THR A 228 16.67 -24.59 -18.64
N ARG A 229 15.80 -25.46 -19.19
CA ARG A 229 14.54 -25.89 -18.56
C ARG A 229 14.79 -26.75 -17.31
N TYR A 230 15.94 -27.40 -17.25
CA TYR A 230 16.29 -28.39 -16.22
C TYR A 230 17.34 -27.85 -15.23
N ILE A 231 17.63 -26.55 -15.26
CA ILE A 231 18.52 -25.93 -14.30
C ILE A 231 17.85 -25.95 -12.93
N VAL A 232 18.53 -26.56 -11.98
CA VAL A 232 18.23 -26.39 -10.56
C VAL A 232 18.94 -25.12 -10.11
N PRO A 233 18.26 -24.13 -9.55
CA PRO A 233 18.89 -22.91 -9.07
C PRO A 233 19.93 -23.18 -7.98
N GLU A 234 20.72 -22.17 -7.63
CA GLU A 234 21.68 -22.24 -6.53
C GLU A 234 21.00 -22.74 -5.24
N ARG A 235 21.71 -23.60 -4.54
CA ARG A 235 21.30 -24.20 -3.26
C ARG A 235 22.36 -23.91 -2.22
N ARG A 236 21.92 -23.62 -1.00
CA ARG A 236 22.82 -23.43 0.14
C ARG A 236 22.49 -24.40 1.26
N ALA A 237 23.50 -25.10 1.76
CA ALA A 237 23.44 -25.74 3.05
C ALA A 237 23.83 -24.69 4.10
N VAL A 238 23.00 -24.52 5.12
CA VAL A 238 23.13 -23.45 6.11
C VAL A 238 23.31 -24.05 7.48
N ARG A 239 24.34 -23.63 8.20
CA ARG A 239 24.48 -23.86 9.64
C ARG A 239 23.83 -22.71 10.38
N TYR A 240 23.02 -23.04 11.37
CA TYR A 240 22.37 -22.02 12.18
C TYR A 240 22.22 -22.47 13.62
N ALA A 241 22.12 -21.51 14.53
CA ALA A 241 21.74 -21.74 15.92
C ALA A 241 20.71 -20.68 16.32
N ILE A 242 19.57 -21.10 16.84
CA ILE A 242 18.49 -20.18 17.25
C ILE A 242 18.73 -19.78 18.69
N ILE A 243 18.70 -18.50 18.97
CA ILE A 243 18.80 -17.87 20.28
C ILE A 243 17.40 -17.37 20.66
N THR A 244 16.86 -17.88 21.75
CA THR A 244 15.53 -17.57 22.24
C THR A 244 15.60 -16.96 23.64
N PRO A 245 14.53 -16.36 24.17
CA PRO A 245 14.47 -15.86 25.55
C PRO A 245 14.82 -16.87 26.63
N GLU A 246 14.73 -18.15 26.35
CA GLU A 246 15.08 -19.21 27.33
C GLU A 246 16.57 -19.19 27.71
N GLN A 247 17.48 -18.80 26.80
CA GLN A 247 18.91 -18.71 27.10
C GLN A 247 19.24 -17.63 28.15
N VAL A 248 18.41 -16.61 28.27
CA VAL A 248 18.60 -15.51 29.22
C VAL A 248 17.66 -15.55 30.41
N LYS A 249 16.89 -16.61 30.56
CA LYS A 249 15.85 -16.74 31.58
C LYS A 249 16.38 -16.56 33.03
N ALA A 250 17.56 -17.06 33.30
CA ALA A 250 18.18 -16.93 34.63
C ALA A 250 18.47 -15.47 34.98
N GLU A 251 18.97 -14.69 33.99
CA GLU A 251 19.28 -13.27 34.15
C GLU A 251 18.01 -12.41 34.14
N ALA A 252 16.97 -12.88 33.47
CA ALA A 252 15.69 -12.20 33.33
C ALA A 252 14.75 -12.42 34.53
N THR A 253 15.07 -13.32 35.44
CA THR A 253 14.28 -13.58 36.66
C THR A 253 14.41 -12.40 37.64
N PRO A 254 13.31 -11.72 38.02
CA PRO A 254 13.36 -10.63 38.97
C PRO A 254 13.71 -11.12 40.37
N THR A 255 14.54 -10.37 41.08
CA THR A 255 14.85 -10.59 42.49
C THR A 255 13.77 -9.97 43.38
N GLU A 256 13.68 -10.45 44.63
CA GLU A 256 12.76 -9.89 45.64
C GLU A 256 12.98 -8.41 45.86
N GLN A 257 14.23 -7.97 45.82
CA GLN A 257 14.59 -6.57 46.00
C GLN A 257 14.07 -5.71 44.83
N GLU A 258 14.17 -6.19 43.56
CA GLU A 258 13.67 -5.50 42.41
C GLU A 258 12.13 -5.42 42.41
N ILE A 259 11.45 -6.48 42.81
CA ILE A 259 10.00 -6.54 42.95
C ILE A 259 9.53 -5.52 43.99
N ALA A 260 10.17 -5.49 45.17
CA ALA A 260 9.83 -4.52 46.21
C ALA A 260 10.15 -3.08 45.80
N ALA A 261 11.26 -2.85 45.09
CA ALA A 261 11.62 -1.51 44.56
C ALA A 261 10.60 -1.02 43.54
N THR A 262 10.18 -1.89 42.59
CA THR A 262 9.17 -1.56 41.58
C THR A 262 7.81 -1.24 42.21
N TYR A 263 7.37 -2.05 43.20
CA TYR A 263 6.16 -1.77 43.96
C TYR A 263 6.20 -0.40 44.66
N ASN A 264 7.33 -0.05 45.27
CA ASN A 264 7.51 1.23 45.96
C ASN A 264 7.60 2.41 44.99
N ALA A 265 8.24 2.24 43.84
CA ALA A 265 8.31 3.26 42.79
C ALA A 265 6.91 3.57 42.22
N ASP A 266 6.12 2.51 41.99
CA ASP A 266 4.77 2.63 41.41
C ASP A 266 3.68 2.63 42.49
N ARG A 267 4.01 2.95 43.74
CA ARG A 267 3.11 2.83 44.88
C ARG A 267 1.78 3.53 44.69
N ALA A 268 1.78 4.68 44.00
CA ALA A 268 0.58 5.43 43.71
C ALA A 268 -0.47 4.63 42.93
N ARG A 269 -0.03 3.71 42.07
CA ARG A 269 -0.89 2.83 41.26
C ARG A 269 -1.60 1.76 42.11
N TYR A 270 -1.01 1.43 43.26
CA TYR A 270 -1.49 0.36 44.16
C TYR A 270 -2.22 0.91 45.39
N LEU A 271 -2.32 2.22 45.55
CA LEU A 271 -3.13 2.83 46.62
C LEU A 271 -4.62 2.59 46.40
N PRO A 272 -5.42 2.54 47.48
CA PRO A 272 -6.88 2.57 47.32
C PRO A 272 -7.32 3.78 46.49
N THR A 273 -8.19 3.57 45.53
CA THR A 273 -8.76 4.64 44.72
C THR A 273 -10.29 4.62 44.82
N GLU A 274 -10.87 5.78 44.60
CA GLU A 274 -12.32 5.94 44.53
C GLU A 274 -12.73 6.23 43.09
N LYS A 275 -13.64 5.42 42.53
CA LYS A 275 -14.26 5.65 41.22
C LYS A 275 -15.70 6.07 41.40
N ARG A 276 -16.14 7.03 40.59
CA ARG A 276 -17.51 7.53 40.60
C ARG A 276 -18.17 7.41 39.26
N THR A 277 -19.44 7.03 39.26
CA THR A 277 -20.31 7.18 38.10
C THR A 277 -21.13 8.44 38.31
N LEU A 278 -21.05 9.32 37.30
CA LEU A 278 -21.64 10.64 37.35
C LEU A 278 -22.56 10.84 36.14
N VAL A 279 -23.67 11.54 36.33
CA VAL A 279 -24.46 12.10 35.24
C VAL A 279 -24.22 13.60 35.23
N GLN A 280 -23.81 14.14 34.09
CA GLN A 280 -23.40 15.53 33.93
C GLN A 280 -24.15 16.23 32.81
N VAL A 281 -24.51 17.48 33.02
CA VAL A 281 -25.07 18.38 32.01
C VAL A 281 -24.18 19.60 31.93
N LEU A 282 -23.82 20.00 30.71
CA LEU A 282 -23.08 21.22 30.41
C LEU A 282 -24.05 22.32 29.95
N VAL A 283 -23.96 23.47 30.54
CA VAL A 283 -24.80 24.67 30.26
C VAL A 283 -23.88 25.80 29.89
N THR A 284 -24.18 26.54 28.86
CA THR A 284 -23.31 27.61 28.34
C THR A 284 -23.21 28.83 29.28
N ASP A 285 -24.27 29.13 30.04
CA ASP A 285 -24.34 30.29 30.92
C ASP A 285 -24.67 29.91 32.37
N GLN A 286 -24.29 30.78 33.31
CA GLN A 286 -24.44 30.53 34.73
C GLN A 286 -25.90 30.55 35.18
N ALA A 287 -26.73 31.42 34.61
CA ALA A 287 -28.14 31.55 35.00
C ALA A 287 -28.91 30.27 34.64
N GLY A 288 -28.73 29.74 33.42
CA GLY A 288 -29.32 28.49 33.00
C GLY A 288 -28.86 27.31 33.85
N ALA A 289 -27.56 27.23 34.18
CA ALA A 289 -27.02 26.18 35.05
C ALA A 289 -27.60 26.28 36.49
N THR A 290 -27.77 27.47 37.01
CA THR A 290 -28.41 27.71 38.34
C THR A 290 -29.86 27.29 38.31
N ALA A 291 -30.62 27.67 37.29
CA ALA A 291 -32.02 27.25 37.12
C ALA A 291 -32.15 25.72 36.98
N LEU A 292 -31.26 25.07 36.21
CA LEU A 292 -31.20 23.60 36.10
C LEU A 292 -30.94 22.94 37.47
N ALA A 293 -29.92 23.41 38.19
CA ALA A 293 -29.58 22.89 39.52
C ALA A 293 -30.74 23.07 40.53
N ALA A 294 -31.46 24.20 40.49
CA ALA A 294 -32.62 24.45 41.33
C ALA A 294 -33.77 23.46 41.04
N LYS A 295 -34.08 23.21 39.77
CA LYS A 295 -35.10 22.22 39.38
C LYS A 295 -34.75 20.81 39.87
N VAL A 296 -33.49 20.42 39.77
CA VAL A 296 -33.01 19.12 40.22
C VAL A 296 -33.07 19.02 41.76
N LYS A 297 -32.68 20.04 42.48
CA LYS A 297 -32.84 20.12 43.94
C LYS A 297 -34.31 20.10 44.36
N GLY A 298 -35.23 20.57 43.53
CA GLY A 298 -36.68 20.52 43.73
C GLY A 298 -37.31 19.14 43.41
N GLY A 299 -36.51 18.10 43.11
CA GLY A 299 -36.98 16.73 42.92
C GLY A 299 -37.12 16.26 41.48
N THR A 300 -36.85 17.13 40.50
CA THR A 300 -36.83 16.67 39.07
C THR A 300 -35.51 15.94 38.81
N SER A 301 -35.55 14.84 38.04
CA SER A 301 -34.31 14.15 37.66
C SER A 301 -33.43 15.04 36.78
N LEU A 302 -32.08 14.87 36.86
CA LEU A 302 -31.15 15.69 36.10
C LEU A 302 -31.37 15.53 34.58
N GLU A 303 -31.72 14.34 34.15
CA GLU A 303 -32.01 14.02 32.76
C GLU A 303 -33.29 14.71 32.27
N ALA A 304 -34.38 14.65 33.07
CA ALA A 304 -35.64 15.30 32.73
C ALA A 304 -35.49 16.84 32.73
N ALA A 305 -34.76 17.38 33.71
CA ALA A 305 -34.48 18.83 33.79
C ALA A 305 -33.63 19.31 32.61
N ALA A 306 -32.65 18.52 32.16
CA ALA A 306 -31.82 18.76 30.98
C ALA A 306 -32.67 18.73 29.70
N GLN A 307 -33.49 17.70 29.52
CA GLN A 307 -34.35 17.54 28.36
C GLN A 307 -35.35 18.71 28.25
N GLY A 308 -35.93 19.13 29.37
CA GLY A 308 -36.82 20.30 29.42
C GLY A 308 -36.14 21.63 29.13
N ALA A 309 -34.80 21.68 29.18
CA ALA A 309 -33.98 22.83 28.81
C ALA A 309 -33.35 22.70 27.40
N GLY A 310 -33.70 21.62 26.65
CA GLY A 310 -33.10 21.34 25.33
C GLY A 310 -31.64 20.87 25.40
N LEU A 311 -31.20 20.34 26.55
CA LEU A 311 -29.84 19.88 26.80
C LEU A 311 -29.78 18.36 26.94
N SER A 312 -28.59 17.77 26.74
CA SER A 312 -28.35 16.34 26.93
C SER A 312 -27.56 16.08 28.21
N ALA A 313 -27.97 15.08 28.97
CA ALA A 313 -27.22 14.56 30.10
C ALA A 313 -26.24 13.46 29.62
N ALA A 314 -24.98 13.57 30.02
CA ALA A 314 -23.95 12.60 29.73
C ALA A 314 -23.64 11.73 30.96
N THR A 315 -23.62 10.42 30.84
CA THR A 315 -23.19 9.52 31.90
C THR A 315 -21.69 9.21 31.75
N ILE A 316 -20.94 9.50 32.83
CA ILE A 316 -19.50 9.24 32.93
C ILE A 316 -19.34 8.12 33.94
N LYS A 317 -18.94 6.92 33.48
CA LYS A 317 -18.87 5.72 34.31
C LYS A 317 -17.45 5.52 34.87
N ASP A 318 -17.37 5.07 36.12
CA ASP A 318 -16.17 4.57 36.78
C ASP A 318 -14.94 5.48 36.63
N VAL A 319 -15.16 6.80 36.68
CA VAL A 319 -14.09 7.79 36.54
C VAL A 319 -13.41 8.07 37.88
N GLU A 320 -12.09 8.15 37.89
CA GLU A 320 -11.29 8.60 39.01
C GLU A 320 -11.24 10.16 39.06
N LYS A 321 -10.94 10.74 40.23
CA LYS A 321 -10.91 12.17 40.42
C LYS A 321 -10.03 12.92 39.41
N ALA A 322 -8.82 12.42 39.16
CA ALA A 322 -7.89 13.02 38.20
C ALA A 322 -8.40 12.97 36.76
N GLY A 323 -8.99 11.83 36.36
CA GLY A 323 -9.60 11.66 35.04
C GLY A 323 -10.82 12.58 34.84
N TYR A 324 -11.64 12.78 35.87
CA TYR A 324 -12.78 13.68 35.80
C TYR A 324 -12.34 15.16 35.79
N ALA A 325 -11.28 15.51 36.53
CA ALA A 325 -10.68 16.85 36.48
C ALA A 325 -10.16 17.20 35.09
N ALA A 326 -9.54 16.25 34.39
CA ALA A 326 -9.03 16.42 33.03
C ALA A 326 -10.16 16.64 31.99
N GLN A 327 -11.35 16.04 32.21
CA GLN A 327 -12.51 16.17 31.33
C GLN A 327 -13.33 17.48 31.59
N GLY A 328 -13.25 18.03 32.79
CA GLY A 328 -14.05 19.18 33.16
C GLY A 328 -13.21 20.32 33.77
N SER A 329 -13.02 20.29 35.06
CA SER A 329 -12.12 21.17 35.79
C SER A 329 -11.78 20.54 37.15
N ALA A 330 -10.67 20.96 37.76
CA ALA A 330 -10.30 20.55 39.12
C ALA A 330 -11.42 20.85 40.13
N ALA A 331 -12.01 22.06 40.07
CA ALA A 331 -13.09 22.47 40.93
C ALA A 331 -14.35 21.59 40.81
N LEU A 332 -14.69 21.16 39.59
CA LEU A 332 -15.80 20.24 39.33
C LEU A 332 -15.50 18.86 39.92
N ALA A 333 -14.29 18.36 39.73
CA ALA A 333 -13.86 17.06 40.27
C ALA A 333 -13.84 17.09 41.82
N ASP A 334 -13.32 18.17 42.42
CA ASP A 334 -13.32 18.34 43.88
C ASP A 334 -14.74 18.30 44.43
N ALA A 335 -15.64 19.06 43.85
CA ALA A 335 -17.05 19.12 44.27
C ALA A 335 -17.75 17.77 44.04
N ALA A 336 -17.49 17.10 42.89
CA ALA A 336 -18.10 15.82 42.56
C ALA A 336 -17.59 14.67 43.44
N PHE A 337 -16.35 14.72 43.91
CA PHE A 337 -15.77 13.71 44.80
C PHE A 337 -15.99 13.99 46.27
N ALA A 338 -16.41 15.23 46.66
CA ALA A 338 -16.88 15.54 48.00
C ALA A 338 -18.35 15.19 48.23
N ALA A 339 -19.16 15.13 47.19
CA ALA A 339 -20.59 14.87 47.28
C ALA A 339 -20.92 13.41 47.62
N ALA A 340 -21.98 13.16 48.38
CA ALA A 340 -22.50 11.82 48.66
C ALA A 340 -23.22 11.23 47.39
N LYS A 341 -23.44 9.91 47.38
CA LYS A 341 -24.28 9.27 46.37
C LYS A 341 -25.65 9.93 46.29
N GLY A 342 -26.13 10.24 45.09
CA GLY A 342 -27.37 11.02 44.86
C GLY A 342 -27.16 12.54 44.97
N GLY A 343 -26.02 13.01 45.45
CA GLY A 343 -25.73 14.42 45.59
C GLY A 343 -25.63 15.18 44.27
N ILE A 344 -26.17 16.39 44.26
CA ILE A 344 -26.12 17.32 43.13
C ILE A 344 -24.98 18.29 43.32
N VAL A 345 -24.15 18.38 42.31
CA VAL A 345 -22.94 19.23 42.26
C VAL A 345 -23.15 20.32 41.21
N GLY A 346 -22.82 21.53 41.56
CA GLY A 346 -22.88 22.66 40.64
C GLY A 346 -24.00 23.66 40.90
N PRO A 347 -24.05 24.74 40.12
CA PRO A 347 -23.24 24.97 38.90
C PRO A 347 -21.75 25.23 39.19
N VAL A 348 -20.86 24.50 38.51
CA VAL A 348 -19.41 24.71 38.61
C VAL A 348 -18.87 25.10 37.24
N ARG A 349 -18.01 26.12 37.21
CA ARG A 349 -17.42 26.61 35.97
C ARG A 349 -16.42 25.58 35.39
N THR A 350 -16.54 25.35 34.09
CA THR A 350 -15.63 24.48 33.28
C THR A 350 -15.18 25.26 32.04
N PRO A 351 -14.17 24.79 31.28
CA PRO A 351 -13.77 25.44 30.03
C PRO A 351 -14.89 25.55 28.98
N LEU A 352 -15.90 24.67 29.06
CA LEU A 352 -17.02 24.60 28.10
C LEU A 352 -18.31 25.25 28.62
N GLY A 353 -18.27 25.98 29.71
CA GLY A 353 -19.44 26.60 30.35
C GLY A 353 -19.57 26.21 31.82
N TYR A 354 -20.78 25.92 32.26
CA TYR A 354 -21.08 25.50 33.63
C TYR A 354 -21.60 24.08 33.66
N ALA A 355 -21.06 23.26 34.56
CA ALA A 355 -21.50 21.89 34.75
C ALA A 355 -22.42 21.74 35.96
N VAL A 356 -23.49 20.97 35.79
CA VAL A 356 -24.31 20.42 36.88
C VAL A 356 -24.21 18.92 36.79
N ALA A 357 -23.83 18.25 37.89
CA ALA A 357 -23.64 16.82 37.92
C ALA A 357 -24.34 16.16 39.10
N ARG A 358 -24.72 14.91 38.96
CA ARG A 358 -25.23 14.03 40.01
C ARG A 358 -24.32 12.82 40.19
N VAL A 359 -24.07 12.45 41.42
CA VAL A 359 -23.27 11.26 41.76
C VAL A 359 -24.19 10.04 41.83
N ASP A 360 -24.12 9.15 40.83
CA ASP A 360 -25.00 7.97 40.76
C ASP A 360 -24.40 6.78 41.52
N ALA A 361 -23.09 6.59 41.47
CA ALA A 361 -22.43 5.52 42.22
C ALA A 361 -21.04 5.98 42.73
N ILE A 362 -20.66 5.44 43.87
CA ILE A 362 -19.34 5.55 44.46
C ILE A 362 -18.81 4.12 44.66
N THR A 363 -17.69 3.80 44.03
CA THR A 363 -17.05 2.49 44.10
C THR A 363 -15.67 2.68 44.73
N GLN A 364 -15.46 2.08 45.88
CA GLN A 364 -14.13 2.03 46.48
C GLN A 364 -13.35 0.85 45.88
N VAL A 365 -12.23 1.14 45.25
CA VAL A 365 -11.29 0.15 44.75
C VAL A 365 -10.23 -0.05 45.79
N ALA A 366 -10.20 -1.23 46.38
CA ALA A 366 -9.19 -1.55 47.37
C ALA A 366 -7.79 -1.48 46.78
N GLY A 367 -6.85 -0.95 47.52
CA GLY A 367 -5.45 -0.98 47.13
C GLY A 367 -4.91 -2.42 47.10
N LYS A 368 -3.89 -2.63 46.30
CA LYS A 368 -3.17 -3.93 46.25
C LYS A 368 -1.94 -3.91 47.16
N SER A 369 -1.82 -4.89 48.03
CA SER A 369 -0.58 -5.10 48.74
C SER A 369 0.54 -5.60 47.79
N LEU A 370 1.79 -5.58 48.26
CA LEU A 370 2.91 -6.14 47.49
C LEU A 370 2.64 -7.59 47.04
N GLU A 371 2.08 -8.40 47.90
CA GLU A 371 1.76 -9.83 47.60
C GLU A 371 0.70 -9.92 46.48
N GLN A 372 -0.30 -9.03 46.49
CA GLN A 372 -1.36 -8.99 45.49
C GLN A 372 -0.89 -8.42 44.14
N ALA A 373 0.07 -7.48 44.17
CA ALA A 373 0.65 -6.87 42.98
C ALA A 373 1.82 -7.69 42.39
N ARG A 374 2.41 -8.60 43.19
CA ARG A 374 3.57 -9.41 42.83
C ARG A 374 3.47 -10.09 41.45
N PRO A 375 2.39 -10.85 41.10
CA PRO A 375 2.32 -11.52 39.80
C PRO A 375 2.38 -10.54 38.61
N GLU A 376 1.73 -9.40 38.75
CA GLU A 376 1.73 -8.33 37.73
C GLU A 376 3.14 -7.72 37.59
N ILE A 377 3.79 -7.42 38.71
CA ILE A 377 5.14 -6.84 38.72
C ILE A 377 6.16 -7.84 38.18
N VAL A 378 6.11 -9.10 38.61
CA VAL A 378 7.00 -10.15 38.09
C VAL A 378 6.86 -10.31 36.60
N THR A 379 5.62 -10.34 36.09
CA THR A 379 5.38 -10.46 34.62
C THR A 379 5.97 -9.28 33.87
N ALA A 380 5.69 -8.05 34.29
CA ALA A 380 6.18 -6.84 33.61
C ALA A 380 7.71 -6.73 33.71
N LEU A 381 8.27 -6.96 34.89
CA LEU A 381 9.70 -6.85 35.13
C LEU A 381 10.50 -7.95 34.43
N SER A 382 10.00 -9.21 34.42
CA SER A 382 10.59 -10.28 33.64
C SER A 382 10.61 -9.98 32.13
N ALA A 383 9.52 -9.44 31.59
CA ALA A 383 9.48 -9.07 30.17
C ALA A 383 10.54 -8.00 29.83
N THR A 384 10.64 -6.95 30.66
CA THR A 384 11.66 -5.90 30.47
C THR A 384 13.07 -6.43 30.61
N LYS A 385 13.34 -7.26 31.66
CA LYS A 385 14.66 -7.87 31.88
C LYS A 385 15.03 -8.83 30.75
N THR A 386 14.07 -9.62 30.26
CA THR A 386 14.27 -10.49 29.07
C THR A 386 14.72 -9.68 27.86
N GLN A 387 14.02 -8.60 27.58
CA GLN A 387 14.37 -7.74 26.44
C GLN A 387 15.79 -7.16 26.57
N VAL A 388 16.14 -6.66 27.76
CA VAL A 388 17.48 -6.11 28.04
C VAL A 388 18.55 -7.20 27.95
N ALA A 389 18.31 -8.38 28.50
CA ALA A 389 19.26 -9.49 28.47
C ALA A 389 19.44 -10.04 27.04
N MET A 390 18.36 -10.15 26.26
CA MET A 390 18.44 -10.53 24.85
C MET A 390 19.22 -9.51 24.02
N SER A 391 19.00 -8.21 24.25
CA SER A 391 19.79 -7.16 23.58
C SER A 391 21.27 -7.27 23.91
N LYS A 392 21.61 -7.43 25.19
CA LYS A 392 23.02 -7.61 25.61
C LYS A 392 23.66 -8.86 25.01
N LEU A 393 22.92 -9.96 24.93
CA LEU A 393 23.41 -11.19 24.31
C LEU A 393 23.62 -11.02 22.82
N HIS A 394 22.68 -10.33 22.15
CA HIS A 394 22.81 -9.97 20.73
C HIS A 394 24.06 -9.13 20.51
N ASP A 395 24.25 -8.04 21.26
CA ASP A 395 25.40 -7.14 21.11
C ASP A 395 26.72 -7.88 21.37
N ALA A 396 26.77 -8.74 22.39
CA ALA A 396 27.95 -9.54 22.71
C ALA A 396 28.30 -10.56 21.61
N ILE A 397 27.31 -11.12 20.93
CA ILE A 397 27.53 -12.01 19.78
C ILE A 397 27.97 -11.19 18.57
N ASP A 398 27.37 -10.03 18.34
CA ASP A 398 27.75 -9.12 17.24
C ASP A 398 29.18 -8.62 17.37
N ASP A 399 29.60 -8.24 18.59
CA ASP A 399 30.98 -7.87 18.90
C ASP A 399 31.95 -9.04 18.63
N ALA A 400 31.56 -10.28 19.00
CA ALA A 400 32.38 -11.46 18.72
C ALA A 400 32.52 -11.70 17.21
N ILE A 401 31.44 -11.57 16.43
CA ILE A 401 31.45 -11.69 14.97
C ILE A 401 32.31 -10.58 14.34
N SER A 402 32.13 -9.34 14.77
CA SER A 402 32.94 -8.19 14.33
C SER A 402 34.43 -8.39 14.66
N GLY A 403 34.73 -9.07 15.78
CA GLY A 403 36.06 -9.53 16.16
C GLY A 403 36.57 -10.74 15.37
N LYS A 404 35.87 -11.16 14.30
CA LYS A 404 36.18 -12.30 13.41
C LYS A 404 36.09 -13.68 14.08
N ALA A 405 35.26 -13.84 15.12
CA ALA A 405 34.95 -15.15 15.66
C ALA A 405 34.21 -16.01 14.63
N SER A 406 34.61 -17.26 14.50
CA SER A 406 33.92 -18.21 13.61
C SER A 406 32.56 -18.62 14.19
N PHE A 407 31.69 -19.18 13.35
CA PHE A 407 30.43 -19.77 13.81
C PHE A 407 30.63 -20.76 14.97
N GLY A 408 31.65 -21.62 14.90
CA GLY A 408 31.97 -22.60 15.92
C GLY A 408 32.41 -21.97 17.24
N ASP A 409 33.20 -20.90 17.21
CA ASP A 409 33.65 -20.17 18.39
C ASP A 409 32.47 -19.55 19.15
N VAL A 410 31.56 -18.89 18.38
CA VAL A 410 30.34 -18.30 18.98
C VAL A 410 29.43 -19.37 19.57
N VAL A 411 29.17 -20.45 18.83
CA VAL A 411 28.37 -21.58 19.31
C VAL A 411 28.93 -22.15 20.63
N THR A 412 30.25 -22.36 20.70
CA THR A 412 30.90 -22.91 21.90
C THR A 412 30.86 -21.92 23.07
N ARG A 413 31.17 -20.64 22.80
CA ARG A 413 31.22 -19.59 23.84
C ARG A 413 29.88 -19.35 24.50
N TYR A 414 28.80 -19.33 23.70
CA TYR A 414 27.45 -19.03 24.18
C TYR A 414 26.60 -20.30 24.37
N LYS A 415 27.20 -21.50 24.27
CA LYS A 415 26.56 -22.82 24.49
C LYS A 415 25.30 -22.99 23.64
N LEU A 416 25.35 -22.59 22.36
CA LEU A 416 24.24 -22.69 21.44
C LEU A 416 24.15 -24.09 20.83
N THR A 417 22.99 -24.48 20.32
CA THR A 417 22.77 -25.76 19.65
C THR A 417 22.80 -25.54 18.13
N PRO A 418 23.87 -25.95 17.43
CA PRO A 418 23.95 -25.77 15.99
C PRO A 418 23.15 -26.84 15.25
N ILE A 419 22.51 -26.43 14.14
CA ILE A 419 21.80 -27.30 13.22
C ILE A 419 22.33 -26.99 11.82
N THR A 420 22.47 -28.03 10.97
CA THR A 420 22.86 -27.87 9.56
C THR A 420 21.73 -28.37 8.68
N THR A 421 21.32 -27.58 7.67
CA THR A 421 20.29 -27.97 6.72
C THR A 421 20.86 -28.84 5.60
N ALA A 422 19.99 -29.60 4.91
CA ALA A 422 20.28 -30.04 3.55
C ALA A 422 20.47 -28.81 2.62
N PRO A 423 21.05 -28.96 1.41
CA PRO A 423 21.11 -27.88 0.44
C PRO A 423 19.70 -27.48 -0.02
N LEU A 424 19.26 -26.30 0.38
CA LEU A 424 17.93 -25.74 0.10
C LEU A 424 18.00 -24.62 -0.95
N LEU A 425 16.89 -24.41 -1.66
CA LEU A 425 16.67 -23.24 -2.50
C LEU A 425 16.40 -21.99 -1.63
N ALA A 426 16.48 -20.81 -2.20
CA ALA A 426 16.14 -19.55 -1.53
C ALA A 426 14.69 -19.51 -0.98
N THR A 427 13.80 -20.35 -1.50
CA THR A 427 12.43 -20.54 -1.01
C THR A 427 12.33 -21.44 0.22
N GLY A 428 13.44 -22.05 0.67
CA GLY A 428 13.46 -23.07 1.70
C GLY A 428 13.10 -24.50 1.21
N ALA A 429 12.78 -24.66 -0.08
CA ALA A 429 12.43 -25.94 -0.64
C ALA A 429 13.69 -26.81 -0.88
N ASN A 430 13.55 -28.12 -0.66
CA ASN A 430 14.56 -29.10 -1.06
C ASN A 430 14.25 -29.62 -2.47
N PRO A 431 15.04 -29.28 -3.51
CA PRO A 431 14.75 -29.73 -4.87
C PRO A 431 14.98 -31.24 -5.10
N ASP A 432 15.64 -31.91 -4.17
CA ASP A 432 15.88 -33.36 -4.22
C ASP A 432 14.81 -34.16 -3.46
N ASP A 433 13.91 -33.46 -2.74
CA ASP A 433 12.73 -34.05 -2.10
C ASP A 433 11.48 -33.19 -2.40
N ALA A 434 10.81 -33.54 -3.49
CA ALA A 434 9.60 -32.84 -3.94
C ALA A 434 8.38 -32.96 -2.98
N LYS A 435 8.45 -33.87 -1.99
CA LYS A 435 7.38 -34.06 -1.00
C LYS A 435 7.62 -33.27 0.28
N ALA A 436 8.86 -32.87 0.55
CA ALA A 436 9.20 -32.06 1.71
C ALA A 436 8.65 -30.63 1.51
N GLN A 437 7.78 -30.22 2.43
CA GLN A 437 7.32 -28.83 2.46
C GLN A 437 8.37 -27.97 3.16
N PRO A 438 8.62 -26.72 2.71
CA PRO A 438 9.49 -25.79 3.41
C PRO A 438 9.00 -25.56 4.84
N ASP A 439 9.90 -25.66 5.83
CA ASP A 439 9.58 -25.30 7.21
C ASP A 439 9.44 -23.76 7.31
N PRO A 440 8.25 -23.25 7.66
CA PRO A 440 8.03 -21.79 7.78
C PRO A 440 9.00 -21.10 8.75
N LYS A 441 9.50 -21.83 9.77
CA LYS A 441 10.46 -21.30 10.74
C LYS A 441 11.87 -21.14 10.16
N LEU A 442 12.22 -21.94 9.17
CA LEU A 442 13.51 -21.87 8.49
C LEU A 442 13.55 -20.84 7.37
N VAL A 443 12.40 -20.44 6.83
CA VAL A 443 12.35 -19.51 5.68
C VAL A 443 13.10 -18.20 5.94
N PRO A 444 12.95 -17.51 7.09
CA PRO A 444 13.73 -16.29 7.37
C PRO A 444 15.24 -16.54 7.42
N ILE A 445 15.66 -17.67 8.01
CA ILE A 445 17.07 -18.08 8.11
C ILE A 445 17.67 -18.32 6.72
N ILE A 446 16.95 -19.06 5.87
CA ILE A 446 17.38 -19.36 4.51
C ILE A 446 17.43 -18.08 3.65
N GLN A 447 16.44 -17.21 3.77
CA GLN A 447 16.43 -15.92 3.06
C GLN A 447 17.62 -15.05 3.46
N ALA A 448 17.93 -14.97 4.77
CA ALA A 448 19.11 -14.26 5.26
C ALA A 448 20.40 -14.90 4.70
N ALA A 449 20.53 -16.23 4.76
CA ALA A 449 21.70 -16.93 4.21
C ALA A 449 21.90 -16.71 2.70
N PHE A 450 20.83 -16.50 1.92
CA PHE A 450 20.94 -16.17 0.50
C PHE A 450 21.30 -14.69 0.25
N GLY A 451 21.13 -13.82 1.24
CA GLY A 451 21.61 -12.43 1.21
C GLY A 451 23.09 -12.29 1.57
N MET A 452 23.69 -13.31 2.20
CA MET A 452 25.10 -13.28 2.64
C MET A 452 26.06 -13.59 1.48
N ASP A 453 27.24 -12.98 1.51
CA ASP A 453 28.36 -13.44 0.68
C ASP A 453 28.91 -14.75 1.28
N PRO A 454 29.11 -15.81 0.48
CA PRO A 454 29.67 -17.07 0.97
C PRO A 454 31.06 -16.97 1.61
N ALA A 455 31.82 -15.91 1.29
CA ALA A 455 33.14 -15.65 1.85
C ALA A 455 33.08 -14.84 3.17
N GLU A 456 31.92 -14.29 3.54
CA GLU A 456 31.74 -13.57 4.80
C GLU A 456 31.59 -14.51 5.99
N GLY A 457 31.90 -14.00 7.18
CA GLY A 457 31.73 -14.70 8.45
C GLY A 457 30.24 -14.94 8.79
N PRO A 458 29.97 -15.51 9.98
CA PRO A 458 28.60 -15.71 10.44
C PRO A 458 27.88 -14.37 10.60
N GLN A 459 26.55 -14.38 10.40
CA GLN A 459 25.69 -13.21 10.57
C GLN A 459 24.52 -13.55 11.49
N MET A 460 23.88 -12.53 12.05
CA MET A 460 22.66 -12.68 12.81
C MET A 460 21.43 -12.22 12.03
N ALA A 461 20.33 -12.93 12.15
CA ALA A 461 19.06 -12.56 11.57
C ALA A 461 17.91 -12.76 12.57
N PRO A 462 16.91 -11.86 12.62
CA PRO A 462 15.72 -12.05 13.44
C PRO A 462 14.88 -13.22 12.91
N VAL A 463 14.36 -14.06 13.82
CA VAL A 463 13.57 -15.25 13.45
C VAL A 463 12.21 -15.32 14.13
N GLY A 464 11.93 -14.43 15.10
CA GLY A 464 10.67 -14.37 15.83
C GLY A 464 10.27 -12.94 16.19
N GLN A 465 9.01 -12.78 16.60
CA GLN A 465 8.50 -11.50 17.13
C GLN A 465 8.79 -11.32 18.63
N ASP A 466 9.23 -12.38 19.28
CA ASP A 466 9.58 -12.45 20.71
C ASP A 466 11.01 -11.98 21.02
N GLY A 467 11.71 -11.42 20.03
CA GLY A 467 13.11 -11.02 20.13
C GLY A 467 14.10 -12.18 19.87
N SER A 468 13.63 -13.35 19.44
CA SER A 468 14.49 -14.46 19.03
C SER A 468 15.24 -14.11 17.74
N PHE A 469 16.50 -14.54 17.67
CA PHE A 469 17.35 -14.38 16.49
C PHE A 469 18.16 -15.65 16.23
N ALA A 470 18.71 -15.78 15.03
CA ALA A 470 19.55 -16.90 14.65
C ALA A 470 20.95 -16.41 14.29
N LEU A 471 21.96 -17.12 14.79
CA LEU A 471 23.31 -17.08 14.25
C LEU A 471 23.34 -17.97 13.01
N ILE A 472 23.80 -17.46 11.87
CA ILE A 472 23.75 -18.10 10.56
C ILE A 472 25.13 -18.11 9.93
N ALA A 473 25.51 -19.24 9.33
CA ALA A 473 26.70 -19.34 8.48
C ALA A 473 26.43 -20.25 7.30
N ILE A 474 27.02 -19.95 6.17
CA ILE A 474 26.93 -20.79 4.97
C ILE A 474 27.88 -21.96 5.15
N ASP A 475 27.35 -23.18 5.07
CA ASP A 475 28.15 -24.41 5.13
C ASP A 475 28.66 -24.79 3.75
N LYS A 476 27.76 -24.79 2.76
CA LYS A 476 28.10 -25.17 1.38
C LYS A 476 27.21 -24.43 0.39
N VAL A 477 27.81 -23.93 -0.67
CA VAL A 477 27.10 -23.41 -1.84
C VAL A 477 27.18 -24.43 -2.97
N THR A 478 26.04 -24.77 -3.55
CA THR A 478 25.94 -25.58 -4.75
C THR A 478 25.41 -24.69 -5.86
N ALA A 479 26.27 -24.34 -6.80
CA ALA A 479 25.92 -23.45 -7.91
C ALA A 479 24.75 -23.99 -8.75
N ALA A 480 24.04 -23.09 -9.41
CA ALA A 480 22.99 -23.46 -10.35
C ALA A 480 23.56 -24.35 -11.45
N ALA A 481 22.97 -25.51 -11.64
CA ALA A 481 23.41 -26.49 -12.65
C ALA A 481 22.22 -27.28 -13.20
N PRO A 482 22.29 -27.72 -14.46
CA PRO A 482 21.30 -28.64 -15.01
C PRO A 482 21.29 -29.97 -14.23
N ARG A 483 20.12 -30.50 -13.93
CA ARG A 483 20.00 -31.82 -13.30
C ARG A 483 20.51 -32.88 -14.26
N PRO A 484 21.37 -33.82 -13.85
CA PRO A 484 21.91 -34.86 -14.72
C PRO A 484 20.82 -35.67 -15.42
N MET A 485 20.99 -35.93 -16.70
CA MET A 485 20.03 -36.69 -17.53
C MET A 485 19.66 -38.05 -16.92
N ALA A 486 20.61 -38.75 -16.31
CA ALA A 486 20.38 -40.03 -15.65
C ALA A 486 19.37 -39.99 -14.50
N GLN A 487 19.21 -38.84 -13.85
CA GLN A 487 18.26 -38.65 -12.75
C GLN A 487 16.87 -38.22 -13.25
N MET A 488 16.70 -38.04 -14.55
CA MET A 488 15.51 -37.41 -15.14
C MET A 488 14.91 -38.19 -16.29
N HIS A 489 15.33 -39.43 -16.49
CA HIS A 489 14.93 -40.23 -17.66
C HIS A 489 13.41 -40.18 -17.90
N ASP A 490 12.59 -40.50 -16.90
CA ASP A 490 11.12 -40.50 -17.02
C ASP A 490 10.52 -39.13 -17.30
N VAL A 491 11.10 -38.08 -16.69
CA VAL A 491 10.70 -36.69 -16.94
C VAL A 491 11.04 -36.32 -18.39
N LEU A 492 12.22 -36.65 -18.85
CA LEU A 492 12.65 -36.38 -20.23
C LEU A 492 11.81 -37.11 -21.26
N VAL A 493 11.45 -38.38 -21.01
CA VAL A 493 10.54 -39.15 -21.88
C VAL A 493 9.19 -38.43 -21.97
N LYS A 494 8.61 -38.05 -20.83
CA LYS A 494 7.33 -37.33 -20.78
C LYS A 494 7.40 -36.00 -21.51
N ASP A 495 8.43 -35.20 -21.23
CA ASP A 495 8.61 -33.89 -21.83
C ASP A 495 8.89 -33.96 -23.33
N PHE A 496 9.66 -34.92 -23.77
CA PHE A 496 9.91 -35.18 -25.20
C PHE A 496 8.62 -35.53 -25.96
N ILE A 497 7.80 -36.42 -25.39
CA ILE A 497 6.52 -36.80 -25.97
C ILE A 497 5.59 -35.60 -26.04
N ALA A 498 5.52 -34.82 -24.96
CA ALA A 498 4.69 -33.59 -24.90
C ALA A 498 5.14 -32.57 -25.96
N ASP A 499 6.45 -32.30 -26.08
CA ASP A 499 7.02 -31.38 -27.07
C ASP A 499 6.78 -31.88 -28.51
N ARG A 500 6.96 -33.17 -28.76
CA ARG A 500 6.66 -33.79 -30.07
C ARG A 500 5.18 -33.64 -30.42
N ASN A 501 4.30 -33.96 -29.50
CA ASN A 501 2.85 -33.87 -29.71
C ASN A 501 2.41 -32.38 -29.89
N LEU A 502 3.02 -31.47 -29.18
CA LEU A 502 2.74 -30.05 -29.35
C LEU A 502 3.18 -29.53 -30.72
N ARG A 503 4.37 -29.97 -31.21
CA ARG A 503 4.82 -29.65 -32.59
C ARG A 503 3.92 -30.23 -33.66
N GLU A 504 3.43 -31.44 -33.45
CA GLU A 504 2.49 -32.08 -34.38
C GLU A 504 1.12 -31.38 -34.35
N ALA A 505 0.63 -31.00 -33.16
CA ALA A 505 -0.57 -30.17 -33.00
C ALA A 505 -0.43 -28.85 -33.75
N ARG A 506 0.76 -28.21 -33.67
CA ARG A 506 1.05 -26.99 -34.43
C ARG A 506 0.97 -27.22 -35.93
N ARG A 507 1.61 -28.27 -36.43
CA ARG A 507 1.59 -28.62 -37.86
C ARG A 507 0.18 -28.85 -38.38
N ILE A 508 -0.65 -29.54 -37.61
CA ILE A 508 -2.06 -29.78 -37.93
C ILE A 508 -2.85 -28.48 -37.88
N ALA A 509 -2.63 -27.64 -36.87
CA ALA A 509 -3.29 -26.34 -36.76
C ALA A 509 -2.98 -25.41 -37.93
N ASP A 510 -1.70 -25.38 -38.38
CA ASP A 510 -1.26 -24.64 -39.55
C ASP A 510 -1.90 -25.19 -40.84
N ALA A 511 -2.03 -26.52 -40.98
CA ALA A 511 -2.71 -27.16 -42.13
C ALA A 511 -4.21 -26.80 -42.16
N VAL A 512 -4.91 -26.87 -41.03
CA VAL A 512 -6.32 -26.45 -40.91
C VAL A 512 -6.46 -24.95 -41.25
N SER A 513 -5.59 -24.11 -40.71
CA SER A 513 -5.57 -22.66 -41.00
C SER A 513 -5.41 -22.40 -42.51
N ALA A 514 -4.54 -23.16 -43.20
CA ALA A 514 -4.34 -23.07 -44.65
C ALA A 514 -5.58 -23.51 -45.45
N GLN A 515 -6.32 -24.52 -44.98
CA GLN A 515 -7.59 -24.94 -45.60
C GLN A 515 -8.67 -23.87 -45.43
N LEU A 516 -8.80 -23.28 -44.26
CA LEU A 516 -9.71 -22.17 -44.01
C LEU A 516 -9.43 -20.96 -44.93
N ALA A 517 -8.15 -20.65 -45.13
CA ALA A 517 -7.75 -19.56 -46.04
C ALA A 517 -8.13 -19.86 -47.49
N LYS A 518 -8.28 -21.14 -47.89
CA LYS A 518 -8.78 -21.59 -49.20
C LYS A 518 -10.33 -21.62 -49.25
N GLY A 519 -11.03 -21.29 -48.18
CA GLY A 519 -12.49 -21.26 -48.11
C GLY A 519 -13.14 -22.60 -47.73
N VAL A 520 -12.35 -23.58 -47.24
CA VAL A 520 -12.91 -24.84 -46.74
C VAL A 520 -13.69 -24.57 -45.45
N PRO A 521 -14.92 -25.08 -45.28
CA PRO A 521 -15.67 -24.91 -44.04
C PRO A 521 -14.90 -25.44 -42.82
N PHE A 522 -14.96 -24.74 -41.67
CA PHE A 522 -14.18 -25.06 -40.47
C PHE A 522 -14.41 -26.51 -39.99
N ALA A 523 -15.66 -26.94 -39.93
CA ALA A 523 -16.00 -28.30 -39.53
C ALA A 523 -15.35 -29.37 -40.47
N GLN A 524 -15.35 -29.13 -41.78
CA GLN A 524 -14.75 -29.99 -42.75
C GLN A 524 -13.22 -30.01 -42.62
N ALA A 525 -12.59 -28.84 -42.40
CA ALA A 525 -11.15 -28.74 -42.20
C ALA A 525 -10.68 -29.45 -40.93
N LEU A 526 -11.48 -29.41 -39.83
CA LEU A 526 -11.22 -30.16 -38.61
C LEU A 526 -11.40 -31.68 -38.82
N SER A 527 -12.49 -32.10 -39.46
CA SER A 527 -12.73 -33.55 -39.71
C SER A 527 -11.68 -34.17 -40.62
N ALA A 528 -11.14 -33.41 -41.57
CA ALA A 528 -10.06 -33.84 -42.46
C ALA A 528 -8.74 -34.17 -41.74
N THR A 529 -8.56 -33.72 -40.48
CA THR A 529 -7.39 -34.08 -39.67
C THR A 529 -7.36 -35.56 -39.25
N GLY A 530 -8.53 -36.23 -39.28
CA GLY A 530 -8.69 -37.62 -38.79
C GLY A 530 -8.47 -37.75 -37.27
N LEU A 531 -8.55 -36.67 -36.53
CA LEU A 531 -8.47 -36.63 -35.08
C LEU A 531 -9.87 -36.44 -34.46
N SER A 532 -10.06 -36.98 -33.26
CA SER A 532 -11.28 -36.77 -32.46
C SER A 532 -11.22 -35.39 -31.79
N LEU A 533 -11.57 -34.33 -32.53
CA LEU A 533 -11.54 -32.96 -32.05
C LEU A 533 -12.94 -32.47 -31.70
N LYS A 534 -13.02 -31.55 -30.72
CA LYS A 534 -14.28 -30.84 -30.44
C LYS A 534 -14.64 -29.92 -31.60
N PRO A 535 -15.93 -29.75 -31.90
CA PRO A 535 -16.37 -28.76 -32.89
C PRO A 535 -15.85 -27.35 -32.55
N ALA A 536 -15.58 -26.56 -33.60
CA ALA A 536 -15.19 -25.18 -33.41
C ALA A 536 -16.31 -24.37 -32.75
N GLN A 537 -15.93 -23.56 -31.77
CA GLN A 537 -16.86 -22.68 -31.06
C GLN A 537 -17.12 -21.44 -31.88
N THR A 538 -18.39 -21.13 -32.13
CA THR A 538 -18.78 -19.87 -32.77
C THR A 538 -18.63 -18.71 -31.81
N VAL A 539 -18.04 -17.62 -32.29
CA VAL A 539 -17.82 -16.38 -31.54
C VAL A 539 -18.41 -15.24 -32.31
N SER A 540 -19.20 -14.42 -31.64
CA SER A 540 -19.75 -13.17 -32.17
C SER A 540 -19.56 -12.09 -31.11
N ALA A 541 -18.72 -11.11 -31.38
CA ALA A 541 -18.33 -10.13 -30.38
C ALA A 541 -18.25 -8.71 -30.98
N ALA A 542 -18.63 -7.73 -30.18
CA ALA A 542 -18.42 -6.32 -30.48
C ALA A 542 -17.07 -5.82 -29.91
N ARG A 543 -16.43 -4.87 -30.61
CA ARG A 543 -15.14 -4.29 -30.15
C ARG A 543 -15.24 -3.67 -28.76
N ALA A 544 -16.41 -3.17 -28.36
CA ALA A 544 -16.67 -2.64 -27.02
C ALA A 544 -16.39 -3.67 -25.90
N GLN A 545 -16.43 -4.98 -26.19
CA GLN A 545 -16.10 -6.03 -25.23
C GLN A 545 -14.60 -6.14 -24.92
N LEU A 546 -13.74 -5.47 -25.74
CA LEU A 546 -12.30 -5.39 -25.48
C LEU A 546 -11.94 -4.27 -24.49
N ILE A 547 -12.88 -3.39 -24.14
CA ILE A 547 -12.64 -2.33 -23.17
C ILE A 547 -12.55 -2.96 -21.78
N GLN A 548 -11.38 -2.83 -21.18
CA GLN A 548 -11.16 -3.28 -19.81
C GLN A 548 -11.94 -2.38 -18.85
N ARG A 549 -12.86 -2.97 -18.10
CA ARG A 549 -13.60 -2.28 -17.05
C ARG A 549 -12.85 -2.40 -15.72
N PRO A 550 -12.93 -1.40 -14.83
CA PRO A 550 -12.43 -1.56 -13.47
C PRO A 550 -13.02 -2.82 -12.82
N ASN A 551 -12.19 -3.61 -12.16
CA ASN A 551 -12.56 -4.86 -11.47
C ASN A 551 -13.11 -6.00 -12.36
N ALA A 552 -13.06 -5.89 -13.69
CA ALA A 552 -13.36 -7.00 -14.60
C ALA A 552 -12.07 -7.71 -15.06
N PRO A 553 -12.12 -9.03 -15.29
CA PRO A 553 -10.98 -9.74 -15.87
C PRO A 553 -10.63 -9.16 -17.24
N PRO A 554 -9.36 -9.22 -17.67
CA PRO A 554 -8.95 -8.75 -18.99
C PRO A 554 -9.64 -9.56 -20.08
N PRO A 555 -9.90 -8.96 -21.26
CA PRO A 555 -10.50 -9.67 -22.38
C PRO A 555 -9.67 -10.91 -22.77
N PRO A 556 -10.31 -12.03 -23.13
CA PRO A 556 -9.59 -13.24 -23.54
C PRO A 556 -8.61 -12.96 -24.69
N PRO A 557 -7.35 -13.42 -24.61
CA PRO A 557 -6.35 -13.18 -25.66
C PRO A 557 -6.80 -13.62 -27.07
N PRO A 558 -7.54 -14.72 -27.27
CA PRO A 558 -8.08 -15.09 -28.58
C PRO A 558 -9.01 -14.04 -29.14
N LEU A 559 -9.89 -13.47 -28.32
CA LEU A 559 -10.80 -12.43 -28.74
C LEU A 559 -10.05 -11.14 -29.15
N VAL A 560 -9.06 -10.72 -28.35
CA VAL A 560 -8.19 -9.57 -28.68
C VAL A 560 -7.50 -9.80 -30.03
N GLN A 561 -7.03 -11.04 -30.28
CA GLN A 561 -6.37 -11.40 -31.54
C GLN A 561 -7.34 -11.37 -32.72
N MET A 562 -8.59 -11.85 -32.57
CA MET A 562 -9.60 -11.80 -33.63
C MET A 562 -9.87 -10.36 -34.08
N PHE A 563 -9.85 -9.36 -33.20
CA PHE A 563 -10.02 -7.94 -33.55
C PHE A 563 -8.79 -7.30 -34.22
N LYS A 564 -7.68 -8.04 -34.34
CA LYS A 564 -6.47 -7.65 -35.10
C LYS A 564 -6.38 -8.33 -36.46
N MET A 565 -7.32 -9.23 -36.79
CA MET A 565 -7.33 -10.01 -38.03
C MET A 565 -8.22 -9.36 -39.08
N ASN A 566 -8.00 -9.69 -40.35
CA ASN A 566 -8.89 -9.30 -41.45
C ASN A 566 -10.02 -10.34 -41.59
N GLU A 567 -11.06 -9.95 -42.35
CA GLU A 567 -12.14 -10.86 -42.73
C GLU A 567 -11.60 -12.00 -43.60
N ARG A 568 -12.15 -13.20 -43.42
CA ARG A 568 -11.77 -14.42 -44.13
C ARG A 568 -10.30 -14.79 -43.94
N THR A 569 -9.77 -14.52 -42.74
CA THR A 569 -8.40 -14.94 -42.38
C THR A 569 -8.43 -15.87 -41.20
N ALA A 570 -7.45 -16.80 -41.17
CA ALA A 570 -7.19 -17.68 -40.05
C ALA A 570 -5.86 -17.34 -39.40
N LYS A 571 -5.76 -17.58 -38.08
CA LYS A 571 -4.50 -17.46 -37.33
C LYS A 571 -4.41 -18.53 -36.30
N VAL A 572 -3.21 -19.12 -36.17
CA VAL A 572 -2.89 -20.09 -35.14
C VAL A 572 -2.26 -19.39 -33.95
N MET A 573 -2.67 -19.76 -32.76
CA MET A 573 -2.16 -19.21 -31.49
C MET A 573 -1.98 -20.35 -30.49
N GLU A 574 -0.86 -20.38 -29.81
CA GLU A 574 -0.59 -21.34 -28.73
C GLU A 574 -1.37 -20.95 -27.47
N THR A 575 -1.85 -21.93 -26.72
CA THR A 575 -2.50 -21.70 -25.42
C THR A 575 -1.47 -21.32 -24.35
N PRO A 576 -1.82 -20.51 -23.33
CA PRO A 576 -0.88 -20.06 -22.30
C PRO A 576 -0.24 -21.18 -21.49
N ASP A 577 -0.89 -22.33 -21.39
CA ASP A 577 -0.41 -23.55 -20.71
C ASP A 577 0.49 -24.42 -21.58
N HIS A 578 0.77 -24.01 -22.81
CA HIS A 578 1.56 -24.76 -23.80
C HIS A 578 1.04 -26.17 -24.06
N ALA A 579 -0.27 -26.41 -23.92
CA ALA A 579 -0.88 -27.74 -24.07
C ALA A 579 -1.64 -27.92 -25.39
N ALA A 580 -1.93 -26.83 -26.12
CA ALA A 580 -2.75 -26.87 -27.33
C ALA A 580 -2.48 -25.70 -28.26
N TYR A 581 -3.00 -25.78 -29.48
CA TYR A 581 -3.11 -24.66 -30.40
C TYR A 581 -4.56 -24.30 -30.66
N LEU A 582 -4.86 -22.98 -30.61
CA LEU A 582 -6.11 -22.40 -31.05
C LEU A 582 -6.00 -21.99 -32.52
N ILE A 583 -7.04 -22.27 -33.27
CA ILE A 583 -7.21 -21.77 -34.64
C ILE A 583 -8.34 -20.75 -34.60
N LEU A 584 -8.00 -19.50 -34.83
CA LEU A 584 -8.93 -18.39 -34.90
C LEU A 584 -9.32 -18.16 -36.34
N TRP A 585 -10.61 -18.07 -36.63
CA TRP A 585 -11.16 -17.75 -37.96
C TRP A 585 -12.12 -16.59 -37.84
N VAL A 586 -11.88 -15.53 -38.59
CA VAL A 586 -12.82 -14.40 -38.72
C VAL A 586 -13.59 -14.57 -40.02
N SER A 587 -14.86 -14.91 -39.92
CA SER A 587 -15.73 -15.14 -41.07
C SER A 587 -16.30 -13.86 -41.64
N LYS A 588 -16.64 -12.89 -40.77
CA LYS A 588 -17.26 -11.64 -41.14
C LYS A 588 -16.88 -10.49 -40.23
N ILE A 589 -16.64 -9.32 -40.81
CA ILE A 589 -16.50 -8.06 -40.08
C ILE A 589 -17.70 -7.17 -40.48
N THR A 590 -18.52 -6.86 -39.50
CA THR A 590 -19.62 -5.92 -39.67
C THR A 590 -19.22 -4.56 -39.11
N PRO A 591 -19.01 -3.55 -39.96
CA PRO A 591 -18.73 -2.20 -39.50
C PRO A 591 -19.80 -1.73 -38.52
N GLY A 592 -19.41 -1.04 -37.46
CA GLY A 592 -20.37 -0.43 -36.57
C GLY A 592 -20.93 0.88 -37.15
N ASP A 593 -22.17 1.17 -36.81
CA ASP A 593 -22.81 2.44 -37.10
C ASP A 593 -23.39 3.04 -35.82
N ALA A 594 -22.84 4.16 -35.41
CA ALA A 594 -23.27 4.88 -34.22
C ALA A 594 -24.18 6.08 -34.53
N THR A 595 -24.55 6.32 -35.79
CA THR A 595 -25.34 7.51 -36.19
C THR A 595 -26.65 7.65 -35.40
N SER A 596 -27.32 6.52 -35.08
CA SER A 596 -28.54 6.48 -34.27
C SER A 596 -28.29 6.20 -32.77
N ARG A 597 -27.03 6.17 -32.33
CA ARG A 597 -26.63 5.77 -30.97
C ARG A 597 -26.03 6.95 -30.22
N GLN A 598 -26.82 8.02 -30.01
CA GLN A 598 -26.36 9.27 -29.40
C GLN A 598 -25.61 9.06 -28.08
N GLY A 599 -26.10 8.16 -27.20
CA GLY A 599 -25.45 7.89 -25.93
C GLY A 599 -24.02 7.32 -26.06
N VAL A 600 -23.74 6.53 -27.13
CA VAL A 600 -22.37 6.03 -27.40
C VAL A 600 -21.49 7.17 -27.90
N ILE A 601 -22.02 8.03 -28.77
CA ILE A 601 -21.29 9.22 -29.27
C ILE A 601 -20.95 10.15 -28.08
N ASP A 602 -21.92 10.41 -27.20
CA ASP A 602 -21.72 11.28 -26.03
C ASP A 602 -20.71 10.70 -25.05
N GLY A 603 -20.72 9.37 -24.82
CA GLY A 603 -19.70 8.69 -24.01
C GLY A 603 -18.30 8.88 -24.61
N ILE A 604 -18.10 8.60 -25.90
CA ILE A 604 -16.82 8.79 -26.57
C ILE A 604 -16.41 10.26 -26.60
N ARG A 605 -17.36 11.19 -26.83
CA ARG A 605 -17.08 12.61 -26.76
C ARG A 605 -16.55 13.04 -25.40
N SER A 606 -17.18 12.54 -24.33
CA SER A 606 -16.73 12.77 -22.96
C SER A 606 -15.31 12.24 -22.71
N ASP A 607 -15.02 11.00 -23.13
CA ASP A 607 -13.71 10.37 -22.96
C ASP A 607 -12.61 11.11 -23.74
N LEU A 608 -12.88 11.49 -24.98
CA LEU A 608 -11.96 12.27 -25.81
C LEU A 608 -11.76 13.67 -25.23
N SER A 609 -12.83 14.34 -24.80
CA SER A 609 -12.74 15.66 -24.16
C SER A 609 -11.92 15.59 -22.86
N ALA A 610 -12.12 14.57 -22.04
CA ALA A 610 -11.33 14.36 -20.84
C ALA A 610 -9.84 14.10 -21.14
N THR A 611 -9.53 13.41 -22.23
CA THR A 611 -8.15 13.17 -22.67
C THR A 611 -7.51 14.46 -23.18
N MET A 612 -8.19 15.20 -24.06
CA MET A 612 -7.73 16.50 -24.55
C MET A 612 -7.59 17.52 -23.41
N GLY A 613 -8.52 17.50 -22.45
CA GLY A 613 -8.45 18.38 -21.28
C GLY A 613 -7.19 18.15 -20.46
N ARG A 614 -6.77 16.90 -20.32
CA ARG A 614 -5.49 16.56 -19.64
C ARG A 614 -4.29 17.10 -20.43
N ASP A 615 -4.27 16.89 -21.73
CA ASP A 615 -3.20 17.40 -22.58
C ASP A 615 -3.12 18.93 -22.52
N TYR A 616 -4.27 19.61 -22.51
CA TYR A 616 -4.32 21.07 -22.36
C TYR A 616 -3.82 21.55 -20.99
N VAL A 617 -4.15 20.83 -19.91
CA VAL A 617 -3.63 21.14 -18.58
C VAL A 617 -2.12 20.95 -18.53
N GLU A 618 -1.59 19.88 -19.12
CA GLU A 618 -0.15 19.64 -19.19
C GLU A 618 0.56 20.75 -19.99
N GLN A 619 0.03 21.12 -21.15
CA GLN A 619 0.57 22.21 -21.97
C GLN A 619 0.47 23.55 -21.21
N PHE A 620 -0.65 23.81 -20.54
CA PHE A 620 -0.84 25.01 -19.73
C PHE A 620 0.17 25.05 -18.57
N ALA A 621 0.36 23.94 -17.84
CA ALA A 621 1.35 23.86 -16.77
C ALA A 621 2.77 24.13 -17.29
N LYS A 622 3.15 23.57 -18.45
CA LYS A 622 4.44 23.87 -19.11
C LYS A 622 4.57 25.35 -19.46
N ALA A 623 3.54 25.97 -20.01
CA ALA A 623 3.53 27.39 -20.34
C ALA A 623 3.66 28.27 -19.08
N VAL A 624 2.96 27.90 -18.01
CA VAL A 624 3.03 28.58 -16.71
C VAL A 624 4.42 28.44 -16.10
N ARG A 625 5.03 27.24 -16.12
CA ARG A 625 6.44 27.05 -15.69
C ARG A 625 7.40 27.97 -16.44
N ALA A 626 7.24 28.09 -17.75
CA ALA A 626 8.05 28.97 -18.57
C ALA A 626 7.83 30.45 -18.24
N ALA A 627 6.59 30.87 -18.05
CA ALA A 627 6.23 32.26 -17.75
C ALA A 627 6.71 32.70 -16.36
N VAL A 628 6.68 31.82 -15.38
CA VAL A 628 7.11 32.08 -13.99
C VAL A 628 8.63 32.01 -13.85
N GLY A 629 9.32 31.24 -14.69
CA GLY A 629 10.75 30.96 -14.59
C GLY A 629 11.02 29.83 -13.59
N VAL A 630 11.08 28.61 -14.11
CA VAL A 630 11.44 27.41 -13.32
C VAL A 630 12.87 27.00 -13.66
N THR A 631 13.73 26.89 -12.66
CA THR A 631 15.11 26.43 -12.80
C THR A 631 15.34 25.21 -11.94
N LYS A 632 15.58 24.07 -12.57
CA LYS A 632 15.89 22.78 -11.92
C LYS A 632 17.39 22.68 -11.61
N ASN A 633 17.73 22.18 -10.45
CA ASN A 633 19.10 21.78 -10.10
C ASN A 633 19.24 20.26 -10.27
N ASP A 634 19.63 19.84 -11.49
CA ASP A 634 19.73 18.40 -11.81
C ASP A 634 20.72 17.66 -10.92
N LYS A 635 21.79 18.31 -10.46
CA LYS A 635 22.78 17.71 -9.56
C LYS A 635 22.17 17.35 -8.21
N ASN A 636 21.45 18.27 -7.59
CA ASN A 636 20.82 18.05 -6.30
C ASN A 636 19.64 17.06 -6.39
N VAL A 637 18.88 17.10 -7.49
CA VAL A 637 17.82 16.12 -7.76
C VAL A 637 18.39 14.72 -7.93
N ALA A 638 19.51 14.56 -8.67
CA ALA A 638 20.19 13.28 -8.85
C ALA A 638 20.76 12.75 -7.53
N ALA A 639 21.39 13.61 -6.72
CA ALA A 639 21.92 13.24 -5.41
C ALA A 639 20.79 12.75 -4.46
N LEU A 640 19.67 13.47 -4.42
CA LEU A 640 18.51 13.06 -3.62
C LEU A 640 17.93 11.72 -4.11
N ARG A 641 17.86 11.50 -5.42
CA ARG A 641 17.41 10.23 -6.00
C ARG A 641 18.33 9.08 -5.59
N ALA A 642 19.65 9.26 -5.68
CA ALA A 642 20.63 8.25 -5.27
C ALA A 642 20.49 7.91 -3.77
N ALA A 643 20.34 8.92 -2.92
CA ALA A 643 20.12 8.73 -1.48
C ALA A 643 18.83 7.97 -1.15
N LEU A 644 17.73 8.24 -1.86
CA LEU A 644 16.44 7.57 -1.65
C LEU A 644 16.38 6.15 -2.25
N SER A 645 17.21 5.87 -3.28
CA SER A 645 17.28 4.53 -3.90
C SER A 645 18.32 3.61 -3.25
N GLY A 646 19.02 4.06 -2.20
CA GLY A 646 20.05 3.26 -1.52
C GLY A 646 21.34 3.11 -2.33
N GLN A 647 21.51 3.88 -3.39
CA GLN A 647 22.76 3.97 -4.14
C GLN A 647 23.65 5.01 -3.44
N ALA A 648 24.63 4.55 -2.68
CA ALA A 648 25.63 5.44 -2.08
C ALA A 648 26.33 6.25 -3.19
N THR A 649 26.25 7.57 -3.12
CA THR A 649 27.17 8.41 -3.89
C THR A 649 28.56 8.19 -3.34
N PRO A 650 29.57 7.85 -4.17
CA PRO A 650 30.95 7.89 -3.71
C PRO A 650 31.22 9.31 -3.22
N ASP A 651 31.70 9.45 -1.99
CA ASP A 651 32.26 10.70 -1.46
C ASP A 651 33.17 11.33 -2.50
N GLN A 652 32.83 12.51 -2.98
CA GLN A 652 33.80 13.35 -3.64
C GLN A 652 34.52 14.19 -2.58
N PRO A 653 35.85 14.26 -2.63
CA PRO A 653 36.71 14.94 -1.66
C PRO A 653 36.44 16.44 -1.56
#